data_83e930223cb94a7edd38540f439f6d23
#
_entry.id   83e930223cb94a7edd38540f439f6d23
#
_cell.length_a   1.000
_cell.length_b   1.000
_cell.length_c   1.000
_cell.angle_alpha   90.00
_cell.angle_beta   90.00
_cell.angle_gamma   90.00
#
_symmetry.space_group_name_H-M   'P 1'
#
loop_
_entity.id
_entity.type
_entity.pdbx_description
1 polymer ?
#
loop_
_entity_poly.entity_id
_entity_poly.type
_entity_poly.pdbx_seq_one_letter_code
_entity_poly.pdbx_strand_id
1 'polypeptide(L)'
;MTDQTGPEPILLPGEEVDLSNCDREPIHIPGSIQAHGALLVLRVTDLHIVQVSQDIARWVGQSPAALIGQPCAALFNHTQQSLLRNALAQGRFEHNPLYLFTCTLLPDEPPLDITAHSSDGLVLLELEPQGRSQDSAPDYYTLVKHSLTRLPAAVGLQAFCQQVAEEVQALCAMDRVMIYRFQPDDSGWVYAESKRDDLEPFLDLHYPASDIPRQARALYLRNWLRLIPDVGYQPQPLYPPTDPLNERPLDLSFCSLRSVSPVHIEYLQNMGVKASMSISLIKDGALWGLIACHHYAPRYLSYQVRAACEFLGQVVSLQLGAQEHAEHNEYRLKLSTVRERLTAGMDSETDVAGHLLNRSTNLLDFIDASGVAVCINGHLSVRGHTPDERALRALVSWLAEERDEQVFATDALALLYPDARAFPGIVSGLLAVQVSRKRRDFILWFRPETAQTVNWAGDPHKPVQSGPLGERLTPRQSFAAWRETVRLHAVPWLEVEIEAARKLRLEVMDVVIERVEQLARLNAELAQSNEELDAFAFIASHDLKEPLRGIYSYSQMLLRDLEKQLDEVSQERLHALERLAKRMESLIDSLLDYSRVGRQMLDLEDVDLNELLSEALELLSARRAETGIELRVPRPLPILRCDAIQVREVLTNLIGNAIKYRSGSAGWVEIGFLAPGDPAHDEMAGRTEQLANEIVFYVRDNGIGIRERHLQRIFVLFKRLHGRDDYGGGTGIGLTIVKKIVERHGGQIWVDSTPGQGSTFYFTLHSEGNW
;
A
#
# COMPACT_ATOMS: atom_id res chain seq x y z
N MET A 1 19.90 -13.40 -5.21
CA MET A 1 21.18 -13.60 -5.95
C MET A 1 22.26 -13.06 -5.06
N THR A 2 23.03 -13.93 -4.44
CA THR A 2 24.14 -13.60 -3.54
C THR A 2 25.29 -13.05 -4.38
N ASP A 3 25.57 -11.77 -4.15
CA ASP A 3 26.69 -11.06 -4.80
C ASP A 3 28.00 -11.61 -4.20
N GLN A 4 28.67 -12.49 -4.93
CA GLN A 4 30.04 -12.99 -4.65
C GLN A 4 31.05 -12.10 -5.40
N THR A 5 31.10 -10.80 -5.06
CA THR A 5 32.25 -9.97 -5.38
C THR A 5 33.15 -9.97 -4.17
N GLY A 6 34.27 -10.67 -4.24
CA GLY A 6 35.36 -10.57 -3.26
C GLY A 6 35.82 -9.11 -3.12
N PRO A 7 36.49 -8.73 -2.03
CA PRO A 7 36.94 -7.34 -1.82
C PRO A 7 37.78 -6.91 -3.02
N GLU A 8 37.36 -5.83 -3.69
CA GLU A 8 38.12 -5.24 -4.79
C GLU A 8 39.50 -4.81 -4.30
N PRO A 9 40.56 -4.95 -5.12
CA PRO A 9 41.92 -4.67 -4.70
C PRO A 9 42.04 -3.19 -4.31
N ILE A 10 42.67 -2.95 -3.15
CA ILE A 10 43.00 -1.62 -2.61
C ILE A 10 44.02 -0.96 -3.53
N LEU A 11 43.86 0.35 -3.81
CA LEU A 11 44.85 1.14 -4.56
C LEU A 11 46.19 1.13 -3.81
N LEU A 12 47.28 0.97 -4.56
CA LEU A 12 48.60 1.06 -3.97
C LEU A 12 49.01 2.53 -3.72
N PRO A 13 49.81 2.82 -2.68
CA PRO A 13 50.34 4.18 -2.45
C PRO A 13 51.06 4.70 -3.70
N GLY A 14 50.56 5.80 -4.28
CA GLY A 14 51.11 6.42 -5.48
C GLY A 14 50.32 6.17 -6.77
N GLU A 15 49.27 5.36 -6.74
CA GLU A 15 48.29 5.30 -7.85
C GLU A 15 47.41 6.57 -7.85
N GLU A 16 47.14 7.11 -9.03
CA GLU A 16 46.26 8.28 -9.17
C GLU A 16 44.80 7.92 -8.81
N VAL A 17 44.18 8.73 -7.96
CA VAL A 17 42.79 8.57 -7.57
C VAL A 17 41.87 9.29 -8.55
N ASP A 18 40.96 8.54 -9.19
CA ASP A 18 39.95 9.05 -10.12
C ASP A 18 38.53 8.71 -9.67
N LEU A 19 37.53 9.07 -10.49
CA LEU A 19 36.11 8.81 -10.23
C LEU A 19 35.75 7.32 -10.10
N SER A 20 36.50 6.47 -10.76
CA SER A 20 36.21 5.04 -10.80
C SER A 20 36.85 4.29 -9.64
N ASN A 21 37.82 4.90 -8.96
CA ASN A 21 38.61 4.25 -7.92
C ASN A 21 38.68 5.03 -6.59
N CYS A 22 38.04 6.20 -6.46
CA CYS A 22 38.09 7.01 -5.24
C CYS A 22 37.59 6.28 -3.99
N ASP A 23 36.63 5.38 -4.14
CA ASP A 23 36.13 4.55 -3.04
C ASP A 23 37.15 3.49 -2.57
N ARG A 24 38.24 3.34 -3.31
CA ARG A 24 39.34 2.39 -3.06
C ARG A 24 40.60 3.08 -2.52
N GLU A 25 40.59 4.44 -2.39
CA GLU A 25 41.71 5.17 -1.77
C GLU A 25 41.89 4.69 -0.34
N PRO A 26 43.07 4.15 0.02
CA PRO A 26 43.33 3.64 1.37
C PRO A 26 43.57 4.78 2.35
N ILE A 27 42.59 5.62 2.61
CA ILE A 27 42.68 6.83 3.46
C ILE A 27 43.12 6.56 4.90
N HIS A 28 43.14 5.30 5.34
CA HIS A 28 43.64 4.87 6.65
C HIS A 28 45.13 4.62 6.70
N ILE A 29 45.80 4.47 5.53
CA ILE A 29 47.25 4.26 5.39
C ILE A 29 47.92 5.30 4.51
N PRO A 30 47.80 6.62 4.80
CA PRO A 30 48.31 7.68 3.92
C PRO A 30 49.84 7.77 3.91
N GLY A 31 50.56 7.02 4.75
CA GLY A 31 52.02 7.04 4.89
C GLY A 31 52.61 8.35 5.46
N SER A 32 51.77 9.24 5.95
CA SER A 32 52.16 10.55 6.50
C SER A 32 51.22 11.05 7.58
N ILE A 33 51.65 12.05 8.33
CA ILE A 33 50.87 12.74 9.34
C ILE A 33 50.77 14.24 9.07
N GLN A 34 49.85 14.91 9.76
CA GLN A 34 49.70 16.36 9.76
C GLN A 34 50.88 17.00 10.57
N ALA A 35 51.32 18.20 10.18
CA ALA A 35 52.53 18.85 10.72
C ALA A 35 52.39 19.47 12.10
N HIS A 36 51.20 19.43 12.74
CA HIS A 36 50.98 20.04 14.06
C HIS A 36 51.42 19.18 15.25
N GLY A 37 51.89 17.95 15.01
CA GLY A 37 52.38 17.01 15.99
C GLY A 37 53.40 16.06 15.41
N ALA A 38 53.86 15.08 16.19
CA ALA A 38 54.77 14.03 15.77
C ALA A 38 54.23 12.64 16.13
N LEU A 39 54.63 11.64 15.34
CA LEU A 39 54.28 10.24 15.59
C LEU A 39 55.53 9.46 15.96
N LEU A 40 55.39 8.65 17.03
CA LEU A 40 56.38 7.69 17.49
C LEU A 40 55.72 6.30 17.56
N VAL A 41 56.26 5.34 16.84
CA VAL A 41 55.72 3.98 16.80
C VAL A 41 56.63 3.03 17.52
N LEU A 42 56.10 2.30 18.49
CA LEU A 42 56.83 1.36 19.34
C LEU A 42 56.35 -0.07 19.09
N ARG A 43 57.24 -1.02 19.17
CA ARG A 43 56.91 -2.43 19.22
C ARG A 43 56.34 -2.78 20.60
N VAL A 44 55.20 -3.47 20.66
CA VAL A 44 54.52 -3.80 21.94
C VAL A 44 55.40 -4.63 22.86
N THR A 45 56.21 -5.57 22.31
CA THR A 45 56.97 -6.56 23.10
C THR A 45 58.12 -5.98 23.93
N ASP A 46 58.79 -4.97 23.41
CA ASP A 46 60.01 -4.43 24.02
C ASP A 46 60.08 -2.89 24.07
N LEU A 47 59.08 -2.22 23.54
CA LEU A 47 58.93 -0.76 23.46
C LEU A 47 60.11 -0.07 22.73
N HIS A 48 60.71 -0.75 21.74
CA HIS A 48 61.67 -0.14 20.84
C HIS A 48 60.98 0.66 19.76
N ILE A 49 61.59 1.77 19.39
CA ILE A 49 61.09 2.65 18.33
C ILE A 49 61.35 2.01 16.98
N VAL A 50 60.28 1.76 16.21
CA VAL A 50 60.35 1.10 14.90
C VAL A 50 60.04 2.07 13.75
N GLN A 51 59.28 3.11 14.00
CA GLN A 51 58.91 4.11 12.98
C GLN A 51 58.67 5.46 13.66
N VAL A 52 58.92 6.58 12.97
CA VAL A 52 58.68 7.95 13.47
C VAL A 52 58.23 8.86 12.33
N SER A 53 57.62 10.01 12.62
CA SER A 53 57.43 11.05 11.61
C SER A 53 58.77 11.69 11.21
N GLN A 54 58.90 12.10 9.93
CA GLN A 54 60.15 12.64 9.38
C GLN A 54 60.64 13.92 10.11
N ASP A 55 59.71 14.73 10.60
CA ASP A 55 59.96 15.98 11.32
C ASP A 55 60.14 15.79 12.83
N ILE A 56 60.26 14.57 13.35
CA ILE A 56 60.35 14.23 14.78
C ILE A 56 61.47 15.03 15.50
N ALA A 57 62.55 15.35 14.76
CA ALA A 57 63.69 16.10 15.32
C ALA A 57 63.28 17.46 15.89
N ARG A 58 62.26 18.11 15.33
CA ARG A 58 61.72 19.38 15.87
C ARG A 58 61.14 19.22 17.28
N TRP A 59 60.56 18.05 17.55
CA TRP A 59 59.81 17.77 18.77
C TRP A 59 60.61 17.13 19.88
N VAL A 60 61.67 16.34 19.52
CA VAL A 60 62.47 15.57 20.51
C VAL A 60 63.99 15.87 20.44
N GLY A 61 64.44 16.70 19.50
CA GLY A 61 65.81 17.08 19.33
C GLY A 61 66.73 16.00 18.74
N GLN A 62 66.24 14.89 18.26
CA GLN A 62 66.98 13.78 17.68
C GLN A 62 66.49 13.46 16.27
N SER A 63 67.40 13.11 15.37
CA SER A 63 67.01 12.75 14.00
C SER A 63 66.27 11.43 13.93
N PRO A 64 65.39 11.22 12.93
CA PRO A 64 64.67 9.95 12.72
C PRO A 64 65.61 8.74 12.75
N ALA A 65 66.73 8.81 12.03
CA ALA A 65 67.68 7.69 11.93
C ALA A 65 68.38 7.37 13.29
N ALA A 66 68.50 8.35 14.17
CA ALA A 66 69.11 8.13 15.49
C ALA A 66 68.10 7.50 16.50
N LEU A 67 66.81 7.66 16.26
CA LEU A 67 65.74 7.13 17.12
C LEU A 67 65.39 5.67 16.79
N ILE A 68 65.41 5.29 15.52
CA ILE A 68 65.06 3.92 15.12
C ILE A 68 65.94 2.88 15.83
N GLY A 69 65.27 1.87 16.44
CA GLY A 69 65.91 0.81 17.21
C GLY A 69 66.25 1.18 18.63
N GLN A 70 66.04 2.45 19.05
CA GLN A 70 66.24 2.85 20.45
C GLN A 70 65.04 2.45 21.31
N PRO A 71 65.24 2.11 22.61
CA PRO A 71 64.14 1.91 23.53
C PRO A 71 63.45 3.26 23.84
N CYS A 72 62.17 3.25 24.08
CA CYS A 72 61.40 4.47 24.45
C CYS A 72 61.95 5.16 25.70
N ALA A 73 62.76 4.46 26.49
CA ALA A 73 63.50 5.00 27.62
C ALA A 73 64.50 6.12 27.23
N ALA A 74 64.88 6.23 25.98
CA ALA A 74 65.71 7.33 25.48
C ALA A 74 64.98 8.70 25.52
N LEU A 75 63.65 8.67 25.50
CA LEU A 75 62.79 9.87 25.48
C LEU A 75 61.98 10.06 26.76
N PHE A 76 61.54 8.99 27.40
CA PHE A 76 60.59 9.01 28.51
C PHE A 76 61.26 8.54 29.84
N ASN A 77 61.00 9.24 30.93
CA ASN A 77 61.46 8.87 32.24
C ASN A 77 60.74 7.62 32.80
N HIS A 78 61.22 7.06 33.89
CA HIS A 78 60.78 5.83 34.51
C HIS A 78 59.25 5.87 34.84
N THR A 79 58.72 6.99 35.32
CA THR A 79 57.30 7.15 35.64
C THR A 79 56.42 7.09 34.37
N GLN A 80 56.85 7.80 33.33
CA GLN A 80 56.14 7.82 32.01
C GLN A 80 56.13 6.46 31.35
N GLN A 81 57.27 5.74 31.40
CA GLN A 81 57.34 4.34 30.91
C GLN A 81 56.44 3.42 31.71
N SER A 82 56.32 3.62 33.02
CA SER A 82 55.45 2.80 33.87
C SER A 82 53.96 3.06 33.53
N LEU A 83 53.57 4.30 33.26
CA LEU A 83 52.23 4.65 32.83
C LEU A 83 51.91 3.98 31.48
N LEU A 84 52.82 4.04 30.52
CA LEU A 84 52.64 3.37 29.21
C LEU A 84 52.49 1.86 29.36
N ARG A 85 53.38 1.21 30.14
CA ARG A 85 53.31 -0.25 30.37
C ARG A 85 52.04 -0.68 31.10
N ASN A 86 51.63 0.11 32.11
CA ASN A 86 50.38 -0.16 32.82
C ASN A 86 49.15 -0.05 31.91
N ALA A 87 49.12 0.95 31.06
CA ALA A 87 48.03 1.12 30.09
C ALA A 87 47.99 -0.02 29.07
N LEU A 88 49.15 -0.48 28.58
CA LEU A 88 49.27 -1.67 27.73
C LEU A 88 48.78 -2.94 28.43
N ALA A 89 49.24 -3.17 29.66
CA ALA A 89 48.86 -4.37 30.43
C ALA A 89 47.36 -4.42 30.75
N GLN A 90 46.66 -3.28 30.78
CA GLN A 90 45.22 -3.19 31.00
C GLN A 90 44.39 -3.31 29.72
N GLY A 91 45.02 -3.46 28.56
CA GLY A 91 44.31 -3.58 27.28
C GLY A 91 43.50 -2.33 26.88
N ARG A 92 43.86 -1.15 27.35
CA ARG A 92 43.09 0.08 27.19
C ARG A 92 43.21 0.74 25.82
N PHE A 93 44.04 0.20 24.91
CA PHE A 93 44.40 0.86 23.66
C PHE A 93 43.65 0.36 22.43
N GLU A 94 42.73 -0.59 22.60
CA GLU A 94 42.22 -1.34 21.44
C GLU A 94 41.23 -0.57 20.54
N HIS A 95 40.64 0.53 21.03
CA HIS A 95 39.53 1.15 20.28
C HIS A 95 39.51 2.68 20.21
N ASN A 96 40.37 3.41 20.98
CA ASN A 96 40.45 4.88 20.90
C ASN A 96 41.78 5.36 21.43
N PRO A 97 42.38 6.48 20.90
CA PRO A 97 43.58 7.09 21.48
C PRO A 97 43.33 7.47 22.95
N LEU A 98 44.17 6.93 23.82
CA LEU A 98 44.13 7.21 25.25
C LEU A 98 45.18 8.27 25.60
N TYR A 99 44.76 9.33 26.28
CA TYR A 99 45.71 10.27 26.90
C TYR A 99 46.51 9.57 28.00
N LEU A 100 47.85 9.69 27.94
CA LEU A 100 48.75 9.07 28.90
C LEU A 100 49.29 10.08 29.91
N PHE A 101 49.94 11.09 29.43
CA PHE A 101 50.57 12.12 30.24
C PHE A 101 50.99 13.33 29.39
N THR A 102 51.30 14.44 30.06
CA THR A 102 52.01 15.59 29.47
C THR A 102 53.47 15.54 29.87
N CYS A 103 54.38 15.83 28.93
CA CYS A 103 55.81 15.92 29.21
C CYS A 103 56.47 17.02 28.39
N THR A 104 57.60 17.55 28.89
CA THR A 104 58.46 18.43 28.16
C THR A 104 59.70 17.65 27.74
N LEU A 105 59.93 17.50 26.44
CA LEU A 105 61.06 16.75 25.89
C LEU A 105 62.23 17.66 25.52
N LEU A 106 61.98 18.94 25.23
CA LEU A 106 62.98 20.00 24.98
C LEU A 106 62.71 21.13 25.90
N PRO A 107 63.81 21.68 26.54
CA PRO A 107 63.68 22.70 27.59
C PRO A 107 63.04 24.01 27.20
N ASP A 108 63.15 24.39 25.91
CA ASP A 108 62.64 25.67 25.39
C ASP A 108 61.35 25.54 24.61
N GLU A 109 60.81 24.30 24.47
CA GLU A 109 59.57 24.01 23.74
C GLU A 109 58.37 23.78 24.68
N PRO A 110 57.15 24.02 24.23
CA PRO A 110 55.96 23.79 25.05
C PRO A 110 55.83 22.31 25.43
N PRO A 111 55.19 22.03 26.58
CA PRO A 111 54.85 20.64 26.95
C PRO A 111 54.08 19.97 25.87
N LEU A 112 54.29 18.66 25.70
CA LEU A 112 53.59 17.80 24.75
C LEU A 112 52.60 16.90 25.47
N ASP A 113 51.37 16.87 25.00
CA ASP A 113 50.37 15.87 25.36
C ASP A 113 50.66 14.58 24.58
N ILE A 114 50.74 13.46 25.28
CA ILE A 114 51.01 12.15 24.70
C ILE A 114 49.73 11.34 24.74
N THR A 115 49.24 11.00 23.56
CA THR A 115 48.15 10.04 23.41
C THR A 115 48.67 8.75 22.77
N ALA A 116 47.99 7.62 23.03
CA ALA A 116 48.43 6.33 22.54
C ALA A 116 47.27 5.47 22.08
N HIS A 117 47.49 4.67 21.05
CA HIS A 117 46.63 3.56 20.64
C HIS A 117 47.49 2.40 20.14
N SER A 118 46.88 1.20 20.01
CA SER A 118 47.56 0.03 19.47
C SER A 118 46.97 -0.42 18.16
N SER A 119 47.81 -0.85 17.22
CA SER A 119 47.43 -1.44 15.95
C SER A 119 48.45 -2.51 15.56
N ASP A 120 48.01 -3.71 15.21
CA ASP A 120 48.81 -4.81 14.63
C ASP A 120 50.12 -5.12 15.43
N GLY A 121 50.06 -5.12 16.76
CA GLY A 121 51.21 -5.41 17.61
C GLY A 121 52.18 -4.24 17.79
N LEU A 122 51.79 -3.05 17.33
CA LEU A 122 52.48 -1.79 17.52
C LEU A 122 51.71 -0.88 18.48
N VAL A 123 52.43 0.06 19.14
CA VAL A 123 51.86 1.16 19.90
C VAL A 123 52.22 2.46 19.18
N LEU A 124 51.23 3.21 18.81
CA LEU A 124 51.37 4.51 18.19
C LEU A 124 51.24 5.59 19.30
N LEU A 125 52.27 6.38 19.46
CA LEU A 125 52.27 7.55 20.36
C LEU A 125 52.18 8.82 19.51
N GLU A 126 51.15 9.59 19.74
CA GLU A 126 50.95 10.89 19.12
C GLU A 126 51.42 11.96 20.12
N LEU A 127 52.35 12.81 19.66
CA LEU A 127 52.93 13.89 20.45
C LEU A 127 52.38 15.20 19.90
N GLU A 128 51.56 15.89 20.69
CA GLU A 128 50.94 17.14 20.27
C GLU A 128 51.26 18.26 21.27
N PRO A 129 51.47 19.50 20.81
CA PRO A 129 51.76 20.60 21.74
C PRO A 129 50.55 20.85 22.65
N GLN A 130 50.82 20.97 23.95
CA GLN A 130 49.81 21.46 24.88
C GLN A 130 49.45 22.90 24.49
N GLY A 131 48.16 23.14 24.19
CA GLY A 131 47.74 24.48 23.78
C GLY A 131 48.10 25.55 24.81
N ARG A 132 48.67 26.66 24.33
CA ARG A 132 48.92 27.84 25.20
C ARG A 132 47.58 28.46 25.60
N SER A 133 46.99 28.01 26.67
CA SER A 133 45.91 28.70 27.34
C SER A 133 46.53 29.90 28.12
N GLN A 134 46.36 31.11 27.59
CA GLN A 134 46.71 32.35 28.34
C GLN A 134 45.67 32.71 29.40
N ASP A 135 44.50 32.11 29.35
CA ASP A 135 43.45 32.23 30.36
C ASP A 135 43.34 30.91 31.13
N SER A 136 43.09 30.99 32.45
CA SER A 136 42.80 29.84 33.31
C SER A 136 42.00 28.81 32.57
N ALA A 137 42.58 27.61 32.33
CA ALA A 137 41.96 26.57 31.52
C ALA A 137 40.50 26.41 31.97
N PRO A 138 39.53 26.63 31.10
CA PRO A 138 38.12 26.47 31.48
C PRO A 138 37.97 25.05 32.03
N ASP A 139 37.27 24.91 33.15
CA ASP A 139 36.92 23.60 33.66
C ASP A 139 35.96 22.91 32.65
N TYR A 140 36.59 22.19 31.71
CA TYR A 140 35.85 21.48 30.65
C TYR A 140 34.82 20.51 31.21
N TYR A 141 35.08 19.97 32.41
CA TYR A 141 34.08 19.14 33.10
C TYR A 141 32.84 19.97 33.44
N THR A 142 33.01 21.18 33.97
CA THR A 142 31.90 22.07 34.27
C THR A 142 31.18 22.51 33.01
N LEU A 143 31.87 22.80 31.90
CA LEU A 143 31.27 23.15 30.62
C LEU A 143 30.47 22.01 30.06
N VAL A 144 31.03 20.80 29.96
CA VAL A 144 30.33 19.61 29.50
C VAL A 144 29.11 19.29 30.38
N LYS A 145 29.26 19.36 31.70
CA LYS A 145 28.16 19.17 32.64
C LYS A 145 27.03 20.18 32.40
N HIS A 146 27.36 21.43 32.12
CA HIS A 146 26.38 22.47 31.82
C HIS A 146 25.67 22.16 30.52
N SER A 147 26.37 21.81 29.44
CA SER A 147 25.78 21.41 28.15
C SER A 147 24.85 20.22 28.33
N LEU A 148 25.24 19.18 29.07
CA LEU A 148 24.41 17.99 29.34
C LEU A 148 23.15 18.30 30.13
N THR A 149 23.12 19.35 30.95
CA THR A 149 21.90 19.76 31.67
C THR A 149 20.91 20.51 30.79
N ARG A 150 21.35 21.13 29.69
CA ARG A 150 20.51 21.91 28.75
C ARG A 150 19.92 21.08 27.65
N LEU A 151 20.62 20.07 27.18
CA LEU A 151 20.14 19.20 26.06
C LEU A 151 18.77 18.58 26.28
N PRO A 152 18.38 18.06 27.46
CA PRO A 152 17.07 17.47 27.68
C PRO A 152 15.89 18.46 27.62
N ALA A 153 16.14 19.77 27.64
CA ALA A 153 15.10 20.79 27.59
C ALA A 153 14.57 21.04 26.17
N ALA A 154 15.28 20.58 25.16
CA ALA A 154 14.87 20.72 23.76
C ALA A 154 13.71 19.75 23.43
N VAL A 155 12.63 20.28 22.87
CA VAL A 155 11.46 19.50 22.45
C VAL A 155 11.55 19.27 20.94
N GLY A 156 11.68 17.99 20.54
CA GLY A 156 11.82 17.57 19.15
C GLY A 156 13.26 17.49 18.67
N LEU A 157 13.46 16.64 17.68
CA LEU A 157 14.77 16.29 17.16
C LEU A 157 15.53 17.50 16.58
N GLN A 158 14.84 18.38 15.85
CA GLN A 158 15.48 19.56 15.24
C GLN A 158 15.97 20.55 16.30
N ALA A 159 15.15 20.87 17.31
CA ALA A 159 15.53 21.74 18.41
C ALA A 159 16.69 21.13 19.23
N PHE A 160 16.67 19.82 19.44
CA PHE A 160 17.78 19.11 20.09
C PHE A 160 19.06 19.23 19.27
N CYS A 161 19.03 19.00 17.96
CA CYS A 161 20.23 19.16 17.11
C CYS A 161 20.73 20.61 17.05
N GLN A 162 19.81 21.58 17.04
CA GLN A 162 20.20 23.01 17.12
C GLN A 162 20.93 23.32 18.41
N GLN A 163 20.42 22.86 19.55
CA GLN A 163 21.06 23.02 20.83
C GLN A 163 22.47 22.35 20.88
N VAL A 164 22.58 21.15 20.26
CA VAL A 164 23.88 20.47 20.14
C VAL A 164 24.91 21.33 19.37
N ALA A 165 24.50 21.91 18.24
CA ALA A 165 25.37 22.75 17.43
C ALA A 165 25.87 23.97 18.23
N GLU A 166 24.99 24.61 19.01
CA GLU A 166 25.31 25.74 19.87
C GLU A 166 26.27 25.36 21.00
N GLU A 167 26.02 24.23 21.69
CA GLU A 167 26.88 23.76 22.79
C GLU A 167 28.27 23.37 22.28
N VAL A 168 28.36 22.67 21.12
CA VAL A 168 29.69 22.34 20.56
C VAL A 168 30.43 23.59 20.08
N GLN A 169 29.72 24.58 19.51
CA GLN A 169 30.33 25.86 19.13
C GLN A 169 30.91 26.59 20.37
N ALA A 170 30.16 26.60 21.45
CA ALA A 170 30.63 27.22 22.72
C ALA A 170 31.88 26.51 23.28
N LEU A 171 31.97 25.16 23.12
CA LEU A 171 33.13 24.38 23.58
C LEU A 171 34.37 24.57 22.72
N CYS A 172 34.24 24.49 21.38
CA CYS A 172 35.38 24.53 20.46
C CYS A 172 35.68 25.92 19.92
N ALA A 173 34.77 26.88 20.08
CA ALA A 173 34.83 28.22 19.53
C ALA A 173 35.20 28.25 18.03
N MET A 174 34.66 27.29 17.26
CA MET A 174 34.73 27.29 15.79
C MET A 174 33.75 28.31 15.23
N ASP A 175 33.99 28.84 14.03
CA ASP A 175 33.17 29.87 13.41
C ASP A 175 31.78 29.33 12.98
N ARG A 176 31.72 28.05 12.66
CA ARG A 176 30.50 27.35 12.22
C ARG A 176 30.48 25.95 12.74
N VAL A 177 29.34 25.50 13.26
CA VAL A 177 29.07 24.11 13.66
C VAL A 177 27.76 23.71 13.08
N MET A 178 27.74 22.58 12.37
CA MET A 178 26.59 22.03 11.69
C MET A 178 26.30 20.63 12.17
N ILE A 179 25.03 20.28 12.29
CA ILE A 179 24.60 18.89 12.36
C ILE A 179 24.28 18.45 10.93
N TYR A 180 25.16 17.64 10.38
CA TYR A 180 25.06 17.09 9.04
C TYR A 180 24.44 15.70 9.15
N ARG A 181 23.22 15.51 8.62
CA ARG A 181 22.47 14.26 8.67
C ARG A 181 22.58 13.52 7.34
N PHE A 182 22.87 12.23 7.37
CA PHE A 182 22.81 11.39 6.18
C PHE A 182 21.37 10.99 5.84
N GLN A 183 21.04 11.02 4.56
CA GLN A 183 19.77 10.57 4.01
C GLN A 183 19.85 9.09 3.56
N PRO A 184 18.74 8.41 3.30
CA PRO A 184 18.73 7.02 2.82
C PRO A 184 19.45 6.80 1.48
N ASP A 185 19.56 7.83 0.64
CA ASP A 185 20.30 7.83 -0.63
C ASP A 185 21.78 8.16 -0.46
N ASP A 186 22.27 8.18 0.78
CA ASP A 186 23.63 8.55 1.16
C ASP A 186 23.99 10.04 0.97
N SER A 187 23.07 10.87 0.47
CA SER A 187 23.26 12.32 0.47
C SER A 187 23.27 12.90 1.89
N GLY A 188 23.80 14.07 2.06
CA GLY A 188 23.82 14.75 3.35
C GLY A 188 22.97 16.01 3.35
N TRP A 189 22.46 16.35 4.51
CA TRP A 189 21.62 17.51 4.75
C TRP A 189 22.07 18.25 6.01
N VAL A 190 22.26 19.57 5.91
CA VAL A 190 22.53 20.42 7.10
C VAL A 190 21.23 20.62 7.87
N TYR A 191 21.03 19.80 8.89
CA TYR A 191 19.81 19.71 9.67
C TYR A 191 19.68 20.78 10.75
N ALA A 192 20.83 21.25 11.31
CA ALA A 192 20.92 22.35 12.26
C ALA A 192 22.26 23.07 12.10
N GLU A 193 22.33 24.34 12.43
CA GLU A 193 23.53 25.15 12.26
C GLU A 193 23.63 26.21 13.35
N SER A 194 24.84 26.34 13.92
CA SER A 194 25.25 27.47 14.73
C SER A 194 26.50 28.12 14.12
N LYS A 195 26.44 29.42 13.81
CA LYS A 195 27.47 30.09 13.06
C LYS A 195 27.68 31.53 13.55
N ARG A 196 28.82 32.11 13.20
CA ARG A 196 29.11 33.55 13.37
C ARG A 196 28.16 34.34 12.46
N ASP A 197 27.65 35.49 12.91
CA ASP A 197 26.60 36.28 12.25
C ASP A 197 26.97 36.77 10.84
N ASP A 198 28.25 36.98 10.56
CA ASP A 198 28.77 37.48 9.28
C ASP A 198 28.87 36.40 8.19
N LEU A 199 28.64 35.11 8.53
CA LEU A 199 28.73 34.00 7.60
C LEU A 199 27.39 33.72 6.92
N GLU A 200 27.44 33.32 5.64
CA GLU A 200 26.24 32.81 4.93
C GLU A 200 25.72 31.53 5.58
N PRO A 201 24.38 31.33 5.65
CA PRO A 201 23.81 30.11 6.21
C PRO A 201 24.01 28.93 5.30
N PHE A 202 24.31 27.76 5.86
CA PHE A 202 24.30 26.46 5.19
C PHE A 202 23.12 25.59 5.63
N LEU A 203 22.30 26.09 6.56
CA LEU A 203 21.09 25.41 7.01
C LEU A 203 20.22 25.04 5.82
N ASP A 204 19.66 23.84 5.79
CA ASP A 204 18.84 23.27 4.73
C ASP A 204 19.56 23.05 3.38
N LEU A 205 20.88 23.17 3.31
CA LEU A 205 21.64 22.76 2.13
C LEU A 205 21.86 21.26 2.10
N HIS A 206 21.70 20.67 0.91
CA HIS A 206 22.00 19.28 0.64
C HIS A 206 23.35 19.13 -0.08
N TYR A 207 24.01 18.01 0.20
CA TYR A 207 25.30 17.63 -0.35
C TYR A 207 25.19 16.22 -0.93
N PRO A 208 25.66 15.93 -2.13
CA PRO A 208 25.55 14.59 -2.71
C PRO A 208 26.46 13.59 -1.99
N ALA A 209 26.12 12.33 -2.10
CA ALA A 209 26.84 11.20 -1.52
C ALA A 209 28.33 11.17 -1.87
N SER A 210 28.72 11.70 -3.04
CA SER A 210 30.11 11.77 -3.49
C SER A 210 31.01 12.67 -2.66
N ASP A 211 30.44 13.64 -1.89
CA ASP A 211 31.22 14.55 -1.06
C ASP A 211 31.84 13.86 0.16
N ILE A 212 31.21 12.77 0.64
CA ILE A 212 31.72 11.91 1.73
C ILE A 212 31.64 10.46 1.27
N PRO A 213 32.67 9.93 0.60
CA PRO A 213 32.67 8.62 -0.01
C PRO A 213 32.61 7.48 1.04
N ARG A 214 32.22 6.27 0.59
CA ARG A 214 31.92 5.11 1.47
C ARG A 214 33.07 4.76 2.41
N GLN A 215 34.35 4.76 1.94
CA GLN A 215 35.51 4.46 2.78
C GLN A 215 35.70 5.51 3.90
N ALA A 216 35.39 6.79 3.64
CA ALA A 216 35.42 7.82 4.68
C ALA A 216 34.33 7.57 5.74
N ARG A 217 33.10 7.23 5.31
CA ARG A 217 31.99 6.89 6.22
C ARG A 217 32.30 5.65 7.06
N ALA A 218 32.91 4.62 6.47
CA ALA A 218 33.34 3.43 7.18
C ALA A 218 34.38 3.75 8.24
N LEU A 219 35.32 4.66 7.95
CA LEU A 219 36.32 5.11 8.90
C LEU A 219 35.71 5.98 10.01
N TYR A 220 34.67 6.76 9.71
CA TYR A 220 33.97 7.60 10.69
C TYR A 220 33.19 6.78 11.72
N LEU A 221 32.81 5.55 11.42
CA LEU A 221 32.26 4.60 12.39
C LEU A 221 33.29 4.10 13.39
N ARG A 222 34.58 4.05 13.00
CA ARG A 222 35.68 3.57 13.84
C ARG A 222 36.32 4.68 14.64
N ASN A 223 36.53 5.85 14.03
CA ASN A 223 37.15 7.02 14.65
C ASN A 223 36.13 8.13 14.90
N TRP A 224 35.84 8.41 16.15
CA TRP A 224 34.77 9.34 16.55
C TRP A 224 35.06 10.80 16.23
N LEU A 225 36.35 11.22 16.27
CA LEU A 225 36.74 12.62 16.09
C LEU A 225 37.90 12.74 15.10
N ARG A 226 37.82 13.69 14.18
CA ARG A 226 38.87 14.06 13.22
C ARG A 226 39.09 15.56 13.32
N LEU A 227 40.36 15.97 13.31
CA LEU A 227 40.79 17.37 13.38
C LEU A 227 41.75 17.68 12.22
N ILE A 228 41.54 18.82 11.57
CA ILE A 228 42.45 19.45 10.62
C ILE A 228 42.71 20.88 11.11
N PRO A 229 43.77 21.15 11.87
CA PRO A 229 44.04 22.48 12.45
C PRO A 229 44.41 23.53 11.42
N ASP A 230 44.98 23.10 10.30
CA ASP A 230 45.38 23.97 9.19
C ASP A 230 45.28 23.21 7.88
N VAL A 231 44.34 23.61 7.06
CA VAL A 231 44.12 23.02 5.69
C VAL A 231 45.34 23.25 4.78
N GLY A 232 46.20 24.23 5.09
CA GLY A 232 47.43 24.53 4.34
C GLY A 232 48.65 23.72 4.79
N TYR A 233 48.54 22.75 5.69
CA TYR A 233 49.67 21.99 6.19
C TYR A 233 50.38 21.19 5.11
N GLN A 234 51.68 20.92 5.32
CA GLN A 234 52.47 20.01 4.51
C GLN A 234 52.55 18.66 5.21
N PRO A 235 52.09 17.55 4.54
CA PRO A 235 52.18 16.21 5.12
C PRO A 235 53.59 15.83 5.52
N GLN A 236 53.74 15.24 6.69
CA GLN A 236 55.01 14.74 7.19
C GLN A 236 55.09 13.23 6.98
N PRO A 237 55.98 12.75 6.09
CA PRO A 237 56.12 11.32 5.82
C PRO A 237 56.59 10.55 7.05
N LEU A 238 56.30 9.25 7.08
CA LEU A 238 56.84 8.34 8.09
C LEU A 238 58.22 7.84 7.68
N TYR A 239 59.10 7.63 8.67
CA TYR A 239 60.44 7.09 8.51
C TYR A 239 60.66 5.89 9.47
N PRO A 240 61.04 4.71 8.94
CA PRO A 240 60.99 4.35 7.51
C PRO A 240 59.54 4.36 6.97
N PRO A 241 59.31 4.37 5.64
CA PRO A 241 57.96 4.51 5.05
C PRO A 241 57.04 3.30 5.33
N THR A 242 57.63 2.14 5.58
CA THR A 242 56.88 0.90 5.94
C THR A 242 57.40 0.37 7.28
N ASP A 243 56.61 -0.43 7.97
CA ASP A 243 57.04 -1.14 9.17
C ASP A 243 58.19 -2.12 8.82
N PRO A 244 59.35 -1.96 9.47
CA PRO A 244 60.53 -2.78 9.20
C PRO A 244 60.34 -4.27 9.47
N LEU A 245 59.29 -4.67 10.16
CA LEU A 245 59.05 -6.05 10.58
C LEU A 245 58.23 -6.85 9.57
N ASN A 246 57.29 -6.19 8.89
CA ASN A 246 56.33 -6.85 8.00
C ASN A 246 56.25 -6.21 6.60
N GLU A 247 57.03 -5.13 6.36
CA GLU A 247 57.07 -4.36 5.11
C GLU A 247 55.71 -3.75 4.70
N ARG A 248 54.77 -3.68 5.62
CA ARG A 248 53.43 -3.10 5.36
C ARG A 248 53.38 -1.63 5.72
N PRO A 249 52.53 -0.84 5.02
CA PRO A 249 52.19 0.49 5.46
C PRO A 249 51.50 0.49 6.81
N LEU A 250 51.75 1.51 7.63
CA LEU A 250 51.17 1.65 8.96
C LEU A 250 49.69 2.07 8.90
N ASP A 251 48.83 1.31 9.58
CA ASP A 251 47.40 1.69 9.76
C ASP A 251 47.28 2.84 10.77
N LEU A 252 46.80 3.97 10.29
CA LEU A 252 46.56 5.20 11.06
C LEU A 252 45.05 5.45 11.32
N SER A 253 44.22 4.41 11.25
CA SER A 253 42.76 4.55 11.42
C SER A 253 42.34 5.32 12.66
N PHE A 254 43.04 5.10 13.80
CA PHE A 254 42.75 5.75 15.08
C PHE A 254 43.64 6.98 15.36
N CYS A 255 44.59 7.27 14.47
CA CYS A 255 45.52 8.38 14.68
C CYS A 255 44.84 9.72 14.37
N SER A 256 44.84 10.65 15.31
CA SER A 256 44.30 11.99 15.12
C SER A 256 45.24 12.86 14.25
N LEU A 257 46.52 12.55 14.22
CA LEU A 257 47.54 13.20 13.39
C LEU A 257 47.52 12.70 11.93
N ARG A 258 46.79 11.64 11.59
CA ARG A 258 46.71 11.06 10.24
C ARG A 258 46.54 12.15 9.18
N SER A 259 47.37 12.13 8.11
CA SER A 259 47.14 12.98 6.94
C SER A 259 45.80 12.70 6.26
N VAL A 260 45.20 13.76 5.78
CA VAL A 260 43.89 13.75 5.13
C VAL A 260 44.08 13.63 3.62
N SER A 261 43.15 12.97 2.93
CA SER A 261 43.16 12.88 1.49
C SER A 261 43.33 14.26 0.83
N PRO A 262 44.20 14.40 -0.17
CA PRO A 262 44.40 15.67 -0.90
C PRO A 262 43.10 16.19 -1.51
N VAL A 263 42.18 15.29 -1.98
CA VAL A 263 40.88 15.66 -2.52
C VAL A 263 40.01 16.34 -1.46
N HIS A 264 40.02 15.84 -0.24
CA HIS A 264 39.27 16.47 0.88
C HIS A 264 39.90 17.81 1.33
N ILE A 265 41.19 17.92 1.28
CA ILE A 265 41.90 19.19 1.55
C ILE A 265 41.50 20.25 0.52
N GLU A 266 41.53 19.91 -0.78
CA GLU A 266 41.09 20.79 -1.86
C GLU A 266 39.59 21.18 -1.72
N TYR A 267 38.74 20.24 -1.31
CA TYR A 267 37.33 20.51 -1.02
C TYR A 267 37.15 21.57 0.04
N LEU A 268 37.86 21.46 1.19
CA LEU A 268 37.82 22.45 2.26
C LEU A 268 38.40 23.82 1.83
N GLN A 269 39.47 23.82 1.00
CA GLN A 269 40.03 25.05 0.44
C GLN A 269 39.02 25.77 -0.45
N ASN A 270 38.28 25.02 -1.30
CA ASN A 270 37.24 25.58 -2.15
C ASN A 270 36.07 26.17 -1.36
N MET A 271 35.75 25.61 -0.17
CA MET A 271 34.80 26.19 0.78
C MET A 271 35.34 27.41 1.54
N GLY A 272 36.62 27.76 1.35
CA GLY A 272 37.28 28.82 2.12
C GLY A 272 37.61 28.44 3.55
N VAL A 273 37.43 27.20 3.97
CA VAL A 273 37.70 26.66 5.29
C VAL A 273 39.22 26.52 5.51
N LYS A 274 39.71 26.95 6.65
CA LYS A 274 41.14 26.86 7.01
C LYS A 274 41.42 25.86 8.16
N ALA A 275 40.43 25.56 8.97
CA ALA A 275 40.50 24.48 9.95
C ALA A 275 39.14 23.77 10.04
N SER A 276 39.17 22.47 10.27
CA SER A 276 37.96 21.64 10.35
C SER A 276 38.08 20.62 11.48
N MET A 277 36.97 20.38 12.16
CA MET A 277 36.80 19.25 13.09
C MET A 277 35.48 18.58 12.76
N SER A 278 35.43 17.25 12.78
CA SER A 278 34.17 16.51 12.65
C SER A 278 34.09 15.43 13.71
N ILE A 279 32.87 15.27 14.25
CA ILE A 279 32.53 14.27 15.27
C ILE A 279 31.44 13.40 14.72
N SER A 280 31.59 12.09 14.85
CA SER A 280 30.57 11.14 14.37
C SER A 280 29.35 11.11 15.27
N LEU A 281 28.15 11.04 14.67
CA LEU A 281 26.91 10.75 15.36
C LEU A 281 26.48 9.35 14.94
N ILE A 282 26.52 8.40 15.86
CA ILE A 282 26.28 6.98 15.60
C ILE A 282 24.99 6.56 16.30
N LYS A 283 24.06 5.99 15.55
CA LYS A 283 22.80 5.46 16.06
C LYS A 283 22.67 4.00 15.63
N ASP A 284 22.37 3.11 16.56
CA ASP A 284 22.15 1.67 16.30
C ASP A 284 23.29 1.01 15.48
N GLY A 285 24.53 1.43 15.70
CA GLY A 285 25.71 0.95 14.98
C GLY A 285 25.90 1.51 13.57
N ALA A 286 25.03 2.40 13.11
CA ALA A 286 25.12 3.08 11.81
C ALA A 286 25.49 4.56 11.98
N LEU A 287 26.16 5.13 10.97
CA LEU A 287 26.49 6.55 10.94
C LEU A 287 25.24 7.35 10.59
N TRP A 288 24.63 7.97 11.61
CA TRP A 288 23.43 8.80 11.45
C TRP A 288 23.78 10.18 10.87
N GLY A 289 24.92 10.73 11.26
CA GLY A 289 25.33 12.07 10.85
C GLY A 289 26.70 12.45 11.38
N LEU A 290 27.02 13.72 11.23
CA LEU A 290 28.26 14.33 11.74
C LEU A 290 27.95 15.65 12.43
N ILE A 291 28.70 15.99 13.49
CA ILE A 291 28.86 17.36 13.92
C ILE A 291 30.06 17.90 13.14
N ALA A 292 29.83 18.73 12.13
CA ALA A 292 30.83 19.29 11.25
C ALA A 292 31.16 20.72 11.71
N CYS A 293 32.40 20.97 12.09
CA CYS A 293 32.87 22.25 12.60
C CYS A 293 33.88 22.86 11.65
N HIS A 294 33.67 24.12 11.24
CA HIS A 294 34.55 24.85 10.33
C HIS A 294 35.06 26.15 10.96
N HIS A 295 36.30 26.49 10.65
CA HIS A 295 36.90 27.76 11.01
C HIS A 295 37.61 28.39 9.82
N TYR A 296 37.55 29.70 9.67
CA TYR A 296 38.07 30.42 8.51
C TYR A 296 39.48 30.98 8.69
N ALA A 297 40.17 30.57 9.78
CA ALA A 297 41.59 30.73 10.04
C ALA A 297 42.15 29.38 10.56
N PRO A 298 43.46 29.12 10.46
CA PRO A 298 44.07 27.98 11.15
C PRO A 298 43.75 27.99 12.63
N ARG A 299 43.29 26.84 13.16
CA ARG A 299 42.91 26.73 14.57
C ARG A 299 43.24 25.35 15.13
N TYR A 300 44.15 25.33 16.06
CA TYR A 300 44.46 24.14 16.83
C TYR A 300 43.55 24.03 18.06
N LEU A 301 43.02 22.84 18.29
CA LEU A 301 42.21 22.48 19.46
C LEU A 301 43.01 21.48 20.32
N SER A 302 43.22 21.82 21.60
CA SER A 302 43.93 20.95 22.54
C SER A 302 43.19 19.59 22.69
N TYR A 303 43.94 18.59 23.16
CA TYR A 303 43.35 17.29 23.48
C TYR A 303 42.10 17.39 24.37
N GLN A 304 42.15 18.25 25.41
CA GLN A 304 41.05 18.41 26.35
C GLN A 304 39.76 18.92 25.69
N VAL A 305 39.85 19.90 24.79
CA VAL A 305 38.69 20.41 24.03
C VAL A 305 38.11 19.33 23.13
N ARG A 306 38.98 18.61 22.41
CA ARG A 306 38.57 17.51 21.53
C ARG A 306 37.90 16.40 22.32
N ALA A 307 38.45 15.97 23.44
CA ALA A 307 37.89 14.95 24.31
C ALA A 307 36.52 15.37 24.88
N ALA A 308 36.35 16.65 25.24
CA ALA A 308 35.06 17.20 25.67
C ALA A 308 34.02 17.16 24.54
N CYS A 309 34.40 17.57 23.34
CA CYS A 309 33.53 17.54 22.15
C CYS A 309 33.18 16.09 21.74
N GLU A 310 34.15 15.18 21.78
CA GLU A 310 33.91 13.75 21.48
C GLU A 310 32.96 13.13 22.49
N PHE A 311 33.16 13.36 23.78
CA PHE A 311 32.28 12.86 24.84
C PHE A 311 30.84 13.38 24.65
N LEU A 312 30.69 14.68 24.34
CA LEU A 312 29.39 15.26 24.05
C LEU A 312 28.73 14.57 22.82
N GLY A 313 29.52 14.34 21.77
CA GLY A 313 29.03 13.62 20.57
C GLY A 313 28.58 12.20 20.89
N GLN A 314 29.27 11.47 21.76
CA GLN A 314 28.88 10.14 22.23
C GLN A 314 27.54 10.18 23.00
N VAL A 315 27.37 11.14 23.90
CA VAL A 315 26.14 11.34 24.67
C VAL A 315 24.97 11.72 23.73
N VAL A 316 25.22 12.62 22.79
CA VAL A 316 24.23 13.00 21.76
C VAL A 316 23.82 11.79 20.94
N SER A 317 24.76 10.95 20.51
CA SER A 317 24.49 9.72 19.78
C SER A 317 23.53 8.77 20.53
N LEU A 318 23.74 8.62 21.85
CA LEU A 318 22.82 7.83 22.69
C LEU A 318 21.43 8.46 22.81
N GLN A 319 21.33 9.79 22.83
CA GLN A 319 20.06 10.49 22.97
C GLN A 319 19.27 10.61 21.65
N LEU A 320 19.93 10.58 20.48
CA LEU A 320 19.28 10.68 19.17
C LEU A 320 18.19 9.64 18.98
N GLY A 321 18.47 8.39 19.35
CA GLY A 321 17.48 7.31 19.29
C GLY A 321 16.25 7.60 20.17
N ALA A 322 16.45 8.11 21.37
CA ALA A 322 15.36 8.45 22.29
C ALA A 322 14.52 9.62 21.77
N GLN A 323 15.13 10.64 21.17
CA GLN A 323 14.42 11.78 20.59
C GLN A 323 13.57 11.37 19.36
N GLU A 324 14.14 10.63 18.43
CA GLU A 324 13.39 10.10 17.28
C GLU A 324 12.26 9.16 17.72
N HIS A 325 12.52 8.29 18.71
CA HIS A 325 11.49 7.40 19.25
C HIS A 325 10.37 8.17 19.95
N ALA A 326 10.69 9.28 20.65
CA ALA A 326 9.66 10.09 21.31
C ALA A 326 8.71 10.72 20.29
N GLU A 327 9.21 11.33 19.21
CA GLU A 327 8.39 11.88 18.13
C GLU A 327 7.56 10.78 17.44
N HIS A 328 8.19 9.65 17.10
CA HIS A 328 7.50 8.54 16.46
C HIS A 328 6.46 7.89 17.39
N ASN A 329 6.71 7.81 18.70
CA ASN A 329 5.78 7.23 19.65
C ASN A 329 4.53 8.11 19.85
N GLU A 330 4.65 9.42 19.91
CA GLU A 330 3.51 10.33 19.99
C GLU A 330 2.62 10.18 18.75
N TYR A 331 3.24 10.17 17.57
CA TYR A 331 2.51 9.96 16.32
C TYR A 331 1.89 8.56 16.22
N ARG A 332 2.61 7.51 16.66
CA ARG A 332 2.10 6.13 16.75
C ARG A 332 0.90 6.01 17.67
N LEU A 333 0.93 6.66 18.83
CA LEU A 333 -0.20 6.70 19.77
C LEU A 333 -1.41 7.41 19.16
N LYS A 334 -1.20 8.54 18.47
CA LYS A 334 -2.25 9.24 17.73
C LYS A 334 -2.89 8.32 16.70
N LEU A 335 -2.09 7.66 15.86
CA LEU A 335 -2.56 6.71 14.84
C LEU A 335 -3.32 5.54 15.47
N SER A 336 -2.83 4.98 16.60
CA SER A 336 -3.54 3.90 17.30
C SER A 336 -4.91 4.33 17.81
N THR A 337 -4.99 5.51 18.42
CA THR A 337 -6.25 6.06 18.93
C THR A 337 -7.27 6.32 17.82
N VAL A 338 -6.81 6.85 16.69
CA VAL A 338 -7.67 7.07 15.52
C VAL A 338 -8.12 5.74 14.93
N ARG A 339 -7.22 4.75 14.81
CA ARG A 339 -7.55 3.41 14.32
C ARG A 339 -8.64 2.75 15.17
N GLU A 340 -8.49 2.75 16.50
CA GLU A 340 -9.48 2.19 17.43
C GLU A 340 -10.88 2.84 17.26
N ARG A 341 -10.92 4.14 16.98
CA ARG A 341 -12.18 4.85 16.71
C ARG A 341 -12.74 4.50 15.32
N LEU A 342 -11.89 4.30 14.34
CA LEU A 342 -12.27 3.91 12.97
C LEU A 342 -12.90 2.51 12.95
N THR A 343 -12.32 1.57 13.68
CA THR A 343 -12.78 0.18 13.66
C THR A 343 -13.91 -0.09 14.67
N ALA A 344 -14.13 0.83 15.63
CA ALA A 344 -15.20 0.69 16.63
C ALA A 344 -16.59 0.56 15.98
N GLY A 345 -17.23 -0.58 16.17
CA GLY A 345 -18.57 -0.87 15.67
C GLY A 345 -18.65 -1.19 14.17
N MET A 346 -17.53 -1.44 13.52
CA MET A 346 -17.47 -1.84 12.10
C MET A 346 -18.15 -3.21 11.87
N ASP A 347 -18.09 -4.11 12.84
CA ASP A 347 -18.70 -5.45 12.77
C ASP A 347 -20.22 -5.41 12.60
N SER A 348 -20.88 -4.38 13.12
CA SER A 348 -22.33 -4.22 13.07
C SER A 348 -22.84 -3.49 11.82
N GLU A 349 -21.95 -2.87 11.04
CA GLU A 349 -22.32 -2.08 9.86
C GLU A 349 -22.40 -2.96 8.59
N THR A 350 -23.37 -2.68 7.73
CA THR A 350 -23.51 -3.37 6.43
C THR A 350 -22.55 -2.83 5.37
N ASP A 351 -22.20 -1.55 5.46
CA ASP A 351 -21.31 -0.86 4.55
C ASP A 351 -19.99 -0.50 5.23
N VAL A 352 -18.99 -1.39 5.10
CA VAL A 352 -17.64 -1.19 5.65
C VAL A 352 -16.95 0.03 5.01
N ALA A 353 -17.13 0.26 3.71
CA ALA A 353 -16.51 1.39 3.01
C ALA A 353 -17.10 2.72 3.50
N GLY A 354 -18.43 2.80 3.62
CA GLY A 354 -19.13 3.94 4.18
C GLY A 354 -18.75 4.22 5.63
N HIS A 355 -18.59 3.18 6.44
CA HIS A 355 -18.13 3.29 7.82
C HIS A 355 -16.73 3.94 7.92
N LEU A 356 -15.79 3.50 7.11
CA LEU A 356 -14.42 4.01 7.09
C LEU A 356 -14.30 5.44 6.54
N LEU A 357 -15.20 5.85 5.66
CA LEU A 357 -15.11 7.13 4.95
C LEU A 357 -16.01 8.24 5.51
N ASN A 358 -17.23 7.91 5.97
CA ASN A 358 -18.28 8.92 6.17
C ASN A 358 -18.54 9.29 7.63
N ARG A 359 -17.86 8.67 8.58
CA ARG A 359 -17.97 9.02 10.00
C ARG A 359 -17.20 10.30 10.36
N SER A 360 -17.43 10.82 11.56
CA SER A 360 -16.72 11.97 12.13
C SER A 360 -15.21 11.73 12.23
N THR A 361 -14.80 10.49 12.51
CA THR A 361 -13.42 10.02 12.40
C THR A 361 -13.35 9.11 11.18
N ASN A 362 -12.49 9.39 10.23
CA ASN A 362 -12.41 8.71 8.95
C ASN A 362 -10.95 8.46 8.52
N LEU A 363 -10.74 7.81 7.38
CA LEU A 363 -9.41 7.43 6.91
C LEU A 363 -8.47 8.61 6.63
N LEU A 364 -8.97 9.83 6.37
CA LEU A 364 -8.12 11.02 6.22
C LEU A 364 -7.65 11.57 7.58
N ASP A 365 -8.38 11.32 8.65
CA ASP A 365 -7.93 11.64 10.02
C ASP A 365 -6.89 10.64 10.53
N PHE A 366 -6.87 9.43 9.93
CA PHE A 366 -5.96 8.36 10.31
C PHE A 366 -4.55 8.57 9.75
N ILE A 367 -4.40 8.78 8.45
CA ILE A 367 -3.11 9.04 7.80
C ILE A 367 -3.24 10.36 7.05
N ASP A 368 -2.23 11.21 7.20
CA ASP A 368 -2.17 12.50 6.50
C ASP A 368 -2.06 12.28 4.99
N ALA A 369 -3.17 12.54 4.30
CA ALA A 369 -3.32 12.36 2.87
C ALA A 369 -4.37 13.33 2.33
N SER A 370 -4.29 13.70 1.06
CA SER A 370 -5.25 14.60 0.42
C SER A 370 -6.53 13.90 -0.02
N GLY A 371 -6.46 12.59 -0.24
CA GLY A 371 -7.58 11.79 -0.68
C GLY A 371 -7.43 10.33 -0.29
N VAL A 372 -8.56 9.64 -0.23
CA VAL A 372 -8.64 8.21 0.06
C VAL A 372 -9.71 7.54 -0.79
N ALA A 373 -9.43 6.33 -1.24
CA ALA A 373 -10.39 5.46 -1.93
C ALA A 373 -10.46 4.09 -1.26
N VAL A 374 -11.66 3.55 -1.14
CA VAL A 374 -11.93 2.21 -0.62
C VAL A 374 -12.65 1.43 -1.70
N CYS A 375 -12.07 0.32 -2.15
CA CYS A 375 -12.64 -0.62 -3.09
C CYS A 375 -12.91 -1.92 -2.34
N ILE A 376 -14.18 -2.28 -2.13
CA ILE A 376 -14.59 -3.52 -1.46
C ILE A 376 -15.73 -4.15 -2.26
N ASN A 377 -15.60 -5.44 -2.62
CA ASN A 377 -16.57 -6.19 -3.43
C ASN A 377 -16.94 -5.50 -4.76
N GLY A 378 -15.97 -4.82 -5.40
CA GLY A 378 -16.17 -4.10 -6.66
C GLY A 378 -16.84 -2.73 -6.51
N HIS A 379 -17.31 -2.36 -5.32
CA HIS A 379 -17.83 -1.03 -5.02
C HIS A 379 -16.70 -0.10 -4.65
N LEU A 380 -16.64 1.06 -5.32
CA LEU A 380 -15.64 2.08 -5.09
C LEU A 380 -16.29 3.27 -4.35
N SER A 381 -15.71 3.62 -3.21
CA SER A 381 -16.10 4.79 -2.42
C SER A 381 -14.88 5.69 -2.21
N VAL A 382 -15.05 6.99 -2.29
CA VAL A 382 -13.94 7.96 -2.25
C VAL A 382 -14.24 9.11 -1.31
N ARG A 383 -13.14 9.73 -0.77
CA ARG A 383 -13.21 10.95 0.02
C ARG A 383 -11.96 11.81 -0.20
N GLY A 384 -12.13 13.14 -0.23
CA GLY A 384 -11.03 14.08 -0.50
C GLY A 384 -10.69 14.18 -1.99
N HIS A 385 -9.43 14.50 -2.30
CA HIS A 385 -8.96 14.65 -3.67
C HIS A 385 -8.45 13.32 -4.20
N THR A 386 -9.19 12.73 -5.12
CA THR A 386 -8.88 11.42 -5.72
C THR A 386 -8.93 11.51 -7.25
N PRO A 387 -8.25 10.60 -7.97
CA PRO A 387 -8.48 10.40 -9.40
C PRO A 387 -9.95 10.04 -9.69
N ASP A 388 -10.36 10.15 -10.94
CA ASP A 388 -11.67 9.71 -11.38
C ASP A 388 -11.87 8.19 -11.23
N GLU A 389 -13.12 7.73 -11.31
CA GLU A 389 -13.45 6.32 -11.09
C GLU A 389 -12.74 5.40 -12.08
N ARG A 390 -12.58 5.80 -13.34
CA ARG A 390 -11.92 5.01 -14.39
C ARG A 390 -10.44 4.83 -14.07
N ALA A 391 -9.74 5.89 -13.68
CA ALA A 391 -8.35 5.86 -13.30
C ALA A 391 -8.12 5.04 -12.03
N LEU A 392 -9.04 5.15 -11.05
CA LEU A 392 -8.98 4.35 -9.82
C LEU A 392 -9.15 2.86 -10.09
N ARG A 393 -10.10 2.46 -10.94
CA ARG A 393 -10.29 1.06 -11.33
C ARG A 393 -9.08 0.50 -12.08
N ALA A 394 -8.47 1.28 -12.96
CA ALA A 394 -7.23 0.90 -13.65
C ALA A 394 -6.06 0.74 -12.67
N LEU A 395 -5.92 1.67 -11.71
CA LEU A 395 -4.88 1.61 -10.66
C LEU A 395 -5.04 0.37 -9.76
N VAL A 396 -6.29 0.06 -9.35
CA VAL A 396 -6.60 -1.15 -8.55
C VAL A 396 -6.25 -2.42 -9.35
N SER A 397 -6.54 -2.46 -10.65
CA SER A 397 -6.19 -3.60 -11.51
C SER A 397 -4.68 -3.77 -11.62
N TRP A 398 -3.95 -2.68 -11.85
CA TRP A 398 -2.48 -2.69 -11.88
C TRP A 398 -1.87 -3.18 -10.57
N LEU A 399 -2.35 -2.69 -9.42
CA LEU A 399 -1.90 -3.14 -8.10
C LEU A 399 -2.14 -4.63 -7.88
N ALA A 400 -3.31 -5.15 -8.30
CA ALA A 400 -3.66 -6.55 -8.12
C ALA A 400 -2.86 -7.50 -9.03
N GLU A 401 -2.46 -7.05 -10.23
CA GLU A 401 -1.79 -7.86 -11.25
C GLU A 401 -0.27 -7.80 -11.14
N GLU A 402 0.30 -6.61 -10.88
CA GLU A 402 1.75 -6.39 -10.92
C GLU A 402 2.42 -6.27 -9.54
N ARG A 403 1.65 -6.19 -8.45
CA ARG A 403 2.19 -6.04 -7.10
C ARG A 403 1.73 -7.18 -6.19
N ASP A 404 2.71 -7.86 -5.56
CA ASP A 404 2.45 -8.95 -4.59
C ASP A 404 2.39 -8.49 -3.13
N GLU A 405 2.75 -7.23 -2.88
CA GLU A 405 2.88 -6.67 -1.55
C GLU A 405 1.52 -6.42 -0.91
N GLN A 406 1.38 -6.82 0.34
CA GLN A 406 0.16 -6.57 1.12
C GLN A 406 -0.06 -5.09 1.42
N VAL A 407 1.03 -4.35 1.54
CA VAL A 407 1.06 -2.90 1.70
C VAL A 407 2.12 -2.36 0.75
N PHE A 408 1.71 -1.56 -0.20
CA PHE A 408 2.56 -0.92 -1.18
C PHE A 408 2.61 0.58 -0.90
N ALA A 409 3.81 1.15 -0.82
CA ALA A 409 4.01 2.57 -0.58
C ALA A 409 5.02 3.15 -1.56
N THR A 410 4.69 4.29 -2.15
CA THR A 410 5.60 5.06 -3.01
C THR A 410 5.28 6.54 -2.91
N ASP A 411 6.28 7.38 -2.99
CA ASP A 411 6.16 8.84 -3.10
C ASP A 411 6.31 9.33 -4.55
N ALA A 412 6.63 8.40 -5.48
CA ALA A 412 6.87 8.69 -6.89
C ALA A 412 6.08 7.74 -7.82
N LEU A 413 4.76 7.70 -7.66
CA LEU A 413 3.88 6.77 -8.39
C LEU A 413 4.06 6.85 -9.91
N ALA A 414 4.24 8.04 -10.47
CA ALA A 414 4.38 8.26 -11.91
C ALA A 414 5.65 7.63 -12.53
N LEU A 415 6.63 7.23 -11.72
CA LEU A 415 7.81 6.48 -12.17
C LEU A 415 7.52 4.98 -12.28
N LEU A 416 6.59 4.46 -11.47
CA LEU A 416 6.24 3.04 -11.41
C LEU A 416 4.97 2.72 -12.22
N TYR A 417 4.06 3.66 -12.31
CA TYR A 417 2.79 3.59 -13.03
C TYR A 417 2.65 4.82 -13.93
N PRO A 418 3.08 4.76 -15.21
CA PRO A 418 3.16 5.92 -16.10
C PRO A 418 1.85 6.69 -16.31
N ASP A 419 0.70 6.01 -16.23
CA ASP A 419 -0.61 6.64 -16.40
C ASP A 419 -0.91 7.70 -15.31
N ALA A 420 -0.26 7.59 -14.15
CA ALA A 420 -0.37 8.59 -13.07
C ALA A 420 0.19 9.96 -13.47
N ARG A 421 0.97 10.07 -14.55
CA ARG A 421 1.44 11.36 -15.11
C ARG A 421 0.31 12.25 -15.58
N ALA A 422 -0.88 11.70 -15.81
CA ALA A 422 -2.05 12.47 -16.23
C ALA A 422 -2.63 13.33 -15.09
N PHE A 423 -2.33 13.01 -13.81
CA PHE A 423 -2.92 13.67 -12.63
C PHE A 423 -1.93 13.88 -11.47
N PRO A 424 -0.72 14.45 -11.71
CA PRO A 424 0.32 14.56 -10.68
C PRO A 424 -0.11 15.47 -9.51
N GLY A 425 -0.92 16.48 -9.77
CA GLY A 425 -1.46 17.37 -8.75
C GLY A 425 -2.46 16.70 -7.79
N ILE A 426 -2.91 15.47 -8.10
CA ILE A 426 -3.81 14.69 -7.25
C ILE A 426 -3.04 13.54 -6.59
N VAL A 427 -2.22 12.82 -7.37
CA VAL A 427 -1.51 11.63 -6.92
C VAL A 427 -0.09 11.61 -7.47
N SER A 428 0.86 11.88 -6.61
CA SER A 428 2.27 11.55 -6.80
C SER A 428 2.73 10.51 -5.77
N GLY A 429 2.15 10.51 -4.56
CA GLY A 429 2.35 9.49 -3.56
C GLY A 429 1.14 8.58 -3.40
N LEU A 430 1.39 7.28 -3.28
CA LEU A 430 0.38 6.25 -3.04
C LEU A 430 0.78 5.37 -1.87
N LEU A 431 -0.13 5.19 -0.92
CA LEU A 431 -0.09 4.12 0.07
C LEU A 431 -1.31 3.22 -0.20
N ALA A 432 -1.06 1.98 -0.59
CA ALA A 432 -2.09 1.00 -0.93
C ALA A 432 -2.05 -0.19 0.03
N VAL A 433 -3.21 -0.55 0.55
CA VAL A 433 -3.41 -1.69 1.44
C VAL A 433 -4.32 -2.68 0.76
N GLN A 434 -3.83 -3.89 0.51
CA GLN A 434 -4.59 -4.98 -0.09
C GLN A 434 -5.36 -5.75 0.97
N VAL A 435 -6.69 -5.64 0.98
CA VAL A 435 -7.59 -6.39 1.87
C VAL A 435 -7.84 -7.79 1.30
N SER A 436 -8.16 -7.91 -0.01
CA SER A 436 -8.34 -9.20 -0.68
C SER A 436 -7.87 -9.14 -2.13
N ARG A 437 -6.90 -9.99 -2.49
CA ARG A 437 -6.37 -10.06 -3.86
C ARG A 437 -7.40 -10.62 -4.85
N LYS A 438 -8.06 -11.72 -4.48
CA LYS A 438 -9.05 -12.38 -5.36
C LYS A 438 -10.22 -11.47 -5.73
N ARG A 439 -10.62 -10.57 -4.81
CA ARG A 439 -11.73 -9.63 -5.00
C ARG A 439 -11.28 -8.25 -5.46
N ARG A 440 -9.95 -8.01 -5.55
CA ARG A 440 -9.37 -6.69 -5.81
C ARG A 440 -9.84 -5.64 -4.79
N ASP A 441 -9.90 -6.04 -3.50
CA ASP A 441 -10.30 -5.14 -2.42
C ASP A 441 -9.07 -4.39 -1.90
N PHE A 442 -9.12 -3.06 -1.94
CA PHE A 442 -8.02 -2.17 -1.57
C PHE A 442 -8.50 -0.96 -0.77
N ILE A 443 -7.63 -0.45 0.09
CA ILE A 443 -7.70 0.89 0.68
C ILE A 443 -6.50 1.68 0.16
N LEU A 444 -6.73 2.86 -0.41
CA LEU A 444 -5.74 3.67 -1.10
C LEU A 444 -5.71 5.06 -0.49
N TRP A 445 -4.53 5.55 -0.07
CA TRP A 445 -4.33 6.95 0.32
C TRP A 445 -3.46 7.64 -0.72
N PHE A 446 -3.78 8.90 -1.00
CA PHE A 446 -3.16 9.70 -2.04
C PHE A 446 -2.52 10.96 -1.47
N ARG A 447 -1.28 11.22 -1.87
CA ARG A 447 -0.60 12.51 -1.64
C ARG A 447 -0.36 13.20 -2.97
N PRO A 448 -0.65 14.50 -3.09
CA PRO A 448 -0.40 15.26 -4.30
C PRO A 448 1.10 15.46 -4.52
N GLU A 449 1.46 15.89 -5.72
CA GLU A 449 2.80 16.38 -5.99
C GLU A 449 3.13 17.52 -5.02
N THR A 450 4.24 17.36 -4.35
CA THR A 450 4.84 18.44 -3.59
C THR A 450 6.07 18.89 -4.36
N ALA A 451 6.04 20.07 -4.94
CA ALA A 451 7.22 20.65 -5.57
C ALA A 451 8.28 20.85 -4.47
N GLN A 452 9.12 19.87 -4.25
CA GLN A 452 10.25 20.00 -3.33
C GLN A 452 11.35 20.77 -4.02
N THR A 453 11.68 21.94 -3.47
CA THR A 453 12.88 22.65 -3.88
C THR A 453 14.01 22.17 -2.98
N VAL A 454 14.86 21.29 -3.52
CA VAL A 454 16.08 20.87 -2.84
C VAL A 454 17.14 21.92 -3.13
N ASN A 455 17.67 22.54 -2.07
CA ASN A 455 18.77 23.49 -2.17
C ASN A 455 20.08 22.71 -2.03
N TRP A 456 20.76 22.49 -3.16
CA TRP A 456 22.07 21.87 -3.15
C TRP A 456 23.17 22.90 -2.89
N ALA A 457 24.19 22.52 -2.19
CA ALA A 457 25.43 23.30 -2.09
C ALA A 457 26.24 23.14 -3.38
N GLY A 458 25.82 23.80 -4.48
CA GLY A 458 26.35 23.65 -5.83
C GLY A 458 25.58 22.60 -6.66
N ASP A 459 25.78 22.58 -7.99
CA ASP A 459 25.12 21.67 -8.94
C ASP A 459 25.48 20.19 -8.64
N PRO A 460 24.56 19.33 -8.23
CA PRO A 460 24.83 17.93 -7.93
C PRO A 460 25.15 17.08 -9.17
N HIS A 461 24.80 17.55 -10.38
CA HIS A 461 24.92 16.79 -11.63
C HIS A 461 26.11 17.20 -12.48
N LYS A 462 26.96 18.16 -12.03
CA LYS A 462 28.10 18.55 -12.80
C LYS A 462 29.11 17.42 -12.90
N PRO A 463 29.52 17.05 -14.14
CA PRO A 463 30.60 16.11 -14.32
C PRO A 463 31.90 16.70 -13.74
N VAL A 464 32.76 15.84 -13.26
CA VAL A 464 34.08 16.14 -12.78
C VAL A 464 34.84 16.98 -13.81
N GLN A 465 35.37 18.11 -13.37
CA GLN A 465 36.20 18.95 -14.26
C GLN A 465 37.64 18.42 -14.23
N SER A 466 38.27 18.37 -15.40
CA SER A 466 39.72 18.13 -15.52
C SER A 466 40.46 19.24 -14.80
N GLY A 467 41.18 18.91 -13.74
CA GLY A 467 42.00 19.86 -12.98
C GLY A 467 43.39 20.03 -13.61
N PRO A 468 44.26 20.91 -13.00
CA PRO A 468 45.62 21.18 -13.46
C PRO A 468 46.54 19.95 -13.50
N LEU A 469 46.13 18.84 -12.89
CA LEU A 469 46.88 17.59 -12.75
C LEU A 469 46.28 16.41 -13.56
N GLY A 470 45.40 16.69 -14.54
CA GLY A 470 44.79 15.67 -15.39
C GLY A 470 43.30 15.46 -15.10
N GLU A 471 42.72 14.39 -15.70
CA GLU A 471 41.34 13.93 -15.46
C GLU A 471 41.28 13.22 -14.11
N ARG A 472 41.14 13.99 -13.04
CA ARG A 472 40.91 13.45 -11.68
C ARG A 472 39.65 14.07 -11.06
N LEU A 473 39.15 13.44 -10.02
CA LEU A 473 38.12 14.02 -9.16
C LEU A 473 38.61 15.37 -8.63
N THR A 474 38.08 16.45 -9.21
CA THR A 474 38.22 17.76 -8.59
C THR A 474 37.02 18.00 -7.70
N PRO A 475 37.24 18.36 -6.44
CA PRO A 475 36.16 18.78 -5.56
C PRO A 475 35.42 19.96 -6.16
N ARG A 476 34.13 20.10 -5.80
CA ARG A 476 33.31 21.22 -6.27
C ARG A 476 34.00 22.55 -6.04
N GLN A 477 33.98 23.39 -7.04
CA GLN A 477 34.54 24.75 -6.96
C GLN A 477 33.52 25.81 -6.51
N SER A 478 32.21 25.50 -6.56
CA SER A 478 31.14 26.40 -6.18
C SER A 478 30.16 25.72 -5.22
N PHE A 479 29.94 26.37 -4.09
CA PHE A 479 28.95 25.98 -3.07
C PHE A 479 27.77 26.95 -3.03
N ALA A 480 27.63 27.82 -4.04
CA ALA A 480 26.45 28.67 -4.18
C ALA A 480 25.18 27.81 -4.27
N ALA A 481 24.14 28.17 -3.54
CA ALA A 481 22.90 27.42 -3.50
C ALA A 481 22.32 27.21 -4.91
N TRP A 482 22.22 25.97 -5.30
CA TRP A 482 21.61 25.54 -6.56
C TRP A 482 20.26 24.91 -6.25
N ARG A 483 19.20 25.41 -6.93
CA ARG A 483 17.83 24.96 -6.67
C ARG A 483 17.42 23.91 -7.67
N GLU A 484 17.16 22.73 -7.20
CA GLU A 484 16.53 21.68 -7.95
C GLU A 484 15.05 21.58 -7.58
N THR A 485 14.18 21.67 -8.60
CA THR A 485 12.77 21.39 -8.39
C THR A 485 12.51 19.95 -8.75
N VAL A 486 12.39 19.11 -7.75
CA VAL A 486 12.00 17.71 -7.91
C VAL A 486 10.50 17.68 -8.18
N ARG A 487 10.12 17.14 -9.35
CA ARG A 487 8.73 16.96 -9.77
C ARG A 487 8.32 15.51 -9.70
N LEU A 488 7.01 15.25 -9.72
CA LEU A 488 6.40 13.93 -9.68
C LEU A 488 6.66 13.17 -8.37
N HIS A 489 7.08 13.85 -7.31
CA HIS A 489 7.24 13.30 -5.98
C HIS A 489 6.23 13.92 -5.00
N ALA A 490 5.79 13.12 -4.05
CA ALA A 490 5.02 13.58 -2.89
C ALA A 490 5.88 13.57 -1.63
N VAL A 491 5.32 14.03 -0.52
CA VAL A 491 5.93 13.80 0.80
C VAL A 491 6.04 12.28 1.04
N PRO A 492 7.22 11.75 1.36
CA PRO A 492 7.40 10.32 1.63
C PRO A 492 6.50 9.80 2.75
N TRP A 493 6.08 8.55 2.63
CA TRP A 493 5.33 7.86 3.69
C TRP A 493 6.26 7.47 4.83
N LEU A 494 5.87 7.80 6.05
CA LEU A 494 6.62 7.41 7.24
C LEU A 494 6.42 5.92 7.54
N GLU A 495 7.46 5.24 8.04
CA GLU A 495 7.33 3.82 8.42
C GLU A 495 6.22 3.58 9.45
N VAL A 496 6.00 4.54 10.36
CA VAL A 496 4.88 4.49 11.33
C VAL A 496 3.50 4.49 10.66
N GLU A 497 3.35 5.21 9.54
CA GLU A 497 2.11 5.27 8.75
C GLU A 497 1.87 3.94 8.03
N ILE A 498 2.93 3.40 7.42
CA ILE A 498 2.91 2.09 6.72
C ILE A 498 2.56 0.97 7.71
N GLU A 499 3.18 0.98 8.90
CA GLU A 499 2.87 0.01 9.96
C GLU A 499 1.44 0.15 10.49
N ALA A 500 0.95 1.38 10.66
CA ALA A 500 -0.42 1.65 11.08
C ALA A 500 -1.43 1.17 10.03
N ALA A 501 -1.16 1.42 8.74
CA ALA A 501 -1.96 0.93 7.62
C ALA A 501 -2.01 -0.61 7.58
N ARG A 502 -0.87 -1.27 7.86
CA ARG A 502 -0.79 -2.74 7.96
C ARG A 502 -1.64 -3.30 9.09
N LYS A 503 -1.68 -2.62 10.24
CA LYS A 503 -2.54 -3.02 11.37
C LYS A 503 -4.03 -2.83 11.05
N LEU A 504 -4.40 -1.69 10.46
CA LEU A 504 -5.77 -1.45 10.02
C LEU A 504 -6.23 -2.50 9.02
N ARG A 505 -5.35 -2.92 8.09
CA ARG A 505 -5.65 -4.00 7.14
C ARG A 505 -6.14 -5.27 7.83
N LEU A 506 -5.46 -5.69 8.89
CA LEU A 506 -5.81 -6.92 9.59
C LEU A 506 -7.22 -6.81 10.19
N GLU A 507 -7.53 -5.70 10.85
CA GLU A 507 -8.84 -5.46 11.47
C GLU A 507 -9.97 -5.40 10.41
N VAL A 508 -9.74 -4.71 9.27
CA VAL A 508 -10.72 -4.68 8.17
C VAL A 508 -10.89 -6.05 7.52
N MET A 509 -9.79 -6.79 7.35
CA MET A 509 -9.83 -8.13 6.76
C MET A 509 -10.65 -9.11 7.61
N ASP A 510 -10.49 -9.07 8.92
CA ASP A 510 -11.24 -9.92 9.86
C ASP A 510 -12.75 -9.68 9.72
N VAL A 511 -13.19 -8.41 9.68
CA VAL A 511 -14.60 -8.05 9.48
C VAL A 511 -15.13 -8.50 8.12
N VAL A 512 -14.35 -8.33 7.05
CA VAL A 512 -14.74 -8.74 5.69
C VAL A 512 -14.87 -10.26 5.60
N ILE A 513 -13.96 -11.03 6.22
CA ILE A 513 -14.00 -12.50 6.24
C ILE A 513 -15.24 -12.98 7.01
N GLU A 514 -15.46 -12.47 8.22
CA GLU A 514 -16.60 -12.85 9.05
C GLU A 514 -17.94 -12.60 8.33
N ARG A 515 -18.03 -11.49 7.58
CA ARG A 515 -19.20 -11.17 6.80
C ARG A 515 -19.46 -12.17 5.66
N VAL A 516 -18.40 -12.59 4.98
CA VAL A 516 -18.48 -13.60 3.91
C VAL A 516 -18.98 -14.93 4.46
N GLU A 517 -18.47 -15.34 5.61
CA GLU A 517 -18.89 -16.58 6.28
C GLU A 517 -20.34 -16.51 6.71
N GLN A 518 -20.78 -15.38 7.27
CA GLN A 518 -22.16 -15.14 7.64
C GLN A 518 -23.12 -15.22 6.45
N LEU A 519 -22.77 -14.57 5.32
CA LEU A 519 -23.54 -14.62 4.10
C LEU A 519 -23.60 -16.04 3.50
N ALA A 520 -22.50 -16.77 3.54
CA ALA A 520 -22.46 -18.16 3.09
C ALA A 520 -23.38 -19.06 3.95
N ARG A 521 -23.38 -18.87 5.27
CA ARG A 521 -24.26 -19.59 6.19
C ARG A 521 -25.74 -19.30 5.92
N LEU A 522 -26.09 -18.01 5.80
CA LEU A 522 -27.47 -17.61 5.50
C LEU A 522 -27.95 -18.14 4.13
N ASN A 523 -27.10 -18.17 3.13
CA ASN A 523 -27.42 -18.75 1.83
C ASN A 523 -27.64 -20.27 1.93
N ALA A 524 -26.87 -20.99 2.71
CA ALA A 524 -27.05 -22.41 2.95
C ALA A 524 -28.38 -22.70 3.69
N GLU A 525 -28.70 -21.91 4.73
CA GLU A 525 -29.97 -22.02 5.45
C GLU A 525 -31.18 -21.71 4.54
N LEU A 526 -31.08 -20.69 3.68
CA LEU A 526 -32.10 -20.38 2.68
C LEU A 526 -32.31 -21.52 1.67
N ALA A 527 -31.21 -22.12 1.18
CA ALA A 527 -31.28 -23.25 0.26
C ALA A 527 -31.95 -24.46 0.93
N GLN A 528 -31.56 -24.80 2.16
CA GLN A 528 -32.17 -25.88 2.91
C GLN A 528 -33.66 -25.65 3.17
N SER A 529 -34.04 -24.45 3.60
CA SER A 529 -35.46 -24.10 3.84
C SER A 529 -36.30 -24.21 2.57
N ASN A 530 -35.71 -23.83 1.43
CA ASN A 530 -36.38 -24.01 0.14
C ASN A 530 -36.60 -25.49 -0.24
N GLU A 531 -35.58 -26.36 0.02
CA GLU A 531 -35.72 -27.80 -0.21
C GLU A 531 -36.80 -28.45 0.68
N GLU A 532 -36.82 -28.06 1.96
CA GLU A 532 -37.83 -28.54 2.92
C GLU A 532 -39.25 -28.12 2.51
N LEU A 533 -39.43 -26.88 2.02
CA LEU A 533 -40.72 -26.38 1.54
C LEU A 533 -41.20 -27.17 0.30
N ASP A 534 -40.28 -27.63 -0.53
CA ASP A 534 -40.54 -28.44 -1.71
C ASP A 534 -41.01 -29.85 -1.37
N ALA A 535 -40.25 -30.47 -0.49
CA ALA A 535 -40.59 -31.78 -0.01
C ALA A 535 -41.98 -31.79 0.65
N PHE A 536 -42.26 -30.76 1.45
CA PHE A 536 -43.57 -30.58 2.08
C PHE A 536 -44.70 -30.42 1.07
N ALA A 537 -44.53 -29.56 0.05
CA ALA A 537 -45.55 -29.35 -1.01
C ALA A 537 -45.84 -30.63 -1.81
N PHE A 538 -44.82 -31.44 -2.10
CA PHE A 538 -44.95 -32.70 -2.81
C PHE A 538 -45.69 -33.75 -1.96
N ILE A 539 -45.27 -33.97 -0.69
CA ILE A 539 -45.87 -34.95 0.20
C ILE A 539 -47.31 -34.58 0.51
N ALA A 540 -47.57 -33.31 0.88
CA ALA A 540 -48.94 -32.84 1.18
C ALA A 540 -49.89 -33.03 -0.01
N SER A 541 -49.40 -32.82 -1.24
CA SER A 541 -50.20 -33.01 -2.45
C SER A 541 -50.54 -34.49 -2.73
N HIS A 542 -49.58 -35.39 -2.50
CA HIS A 542 -49.78 -36.82 -2.61
C HIS A 542 -50.84 -37.29 -1.61
N ASP A 543 -50.69 -36.90 -0.35
CA ASP A 543 -51.55 -37.33 0.74
C ASP A 543 -52.98 -36.76 0.66
N LEU A 544 -53.15 -35.63 -0.09
CA LEU A 544 -54.47 -35.08 -0.41
C LEU A 544 -55.15 -35.78 -1.61
N LYS A 545 -54.37 -36.28 -2.57
CA LYS A 545 -54.92 -36.98 -3.77
C LYS A 545 -55.46 -38.33 -3.44
N GLU A 546 -54.83 -39.06 -2.54
CA GLU A 546 -55.23 -40.44 -2.21
C GLU A 546 -56.66 -40.52 -1.67
N PRO A 547 -57.06 -39.74 -0.60
CA PRO A 547 -58.44 -39.76 -0.11
C PRO A 547 -59.46 -39.24 -1.14
N LEU A 548 -59.07 -38.28 -2.01
CA LEU A 548 -59.94 -37.76 -3.06
C LEU A 548 -60.25 -38.83 -4.11
N ARG A 549 -59.25 -39.60 -4.51
CA ARG A 549 -59.43 -40.75 -5.40
C ARG A 549 -60.34 -41.81 -4.80
N GLY A 550 -60.25 -42.04 -3.46
CA GLY A 550 -61.16 -42.90 -2.73
C GLY A 550 -62.62 -42.40 -2.78
N ILE A 551 -62.86 -41.11 -2.49
CA ILE A 551 -64.19 -40.48 -2.56
C ILE A 551 -64.75 -40.59 -3.99
N TYR A 552 -63.94 -40.32 -5.00
CA TYR A 552 -64.39 -40.46 -6.44
C TYR A 552 -64.78 -41.88 -6.75
N SER A 553 -63.92 -42.86 -6.43
CA SER A 553 -64.16 -44.29 -6.72
C SER A 553 -65.43 -44.85 -6.01
N TYR A 554 -65.58 -44.51 -4.71
CA TYR A 554 -66.77 -44.92 -3.97
C TYR A 554 -68.04 -44.26 -4.53
N SER A 555 -68.00 -42.97 -4.91
CA SER A 555 -69.15 -42.29 -5.53
C SER A 555 -69.54 -42.93 -6.81
N GLN A 556 -68.60 -43.34 -7.66
CA GLN A 556 -68.82 -44.05 -8.90
C GLN A 556 -69.38 -45.45 -8.65
N MET A 557 -68.86 -46.22 -7.72
CA MET A 557 -69.34 -47.50 -7.33
C MET A 557 -70.81 -47.42 -6.89
N LEU A 558 -71.12 -46.48 -6.02
CA LEU A 558 -72.53 -46.28 -5.53
C LEU A 558 -73.48 -45.89 -6.68
N LEU A 559 -73.06 -45.03 -7.57
CA LEU A 559 -73.87 -44.67 -8.77
C LEU A 559 -74.11 -45.87 -9.63
N ARG A 560 -73.12 -46.72 -9.92
CA ARG A 560 -73.24 -47.89 -10.75
C ARG A 560 -74.08 -49.02 -10.12
N ASP A 561 -73.79 -49.33 -8.83
CA ASP A 561 -74.33 -50.48 -8.12
C ASP A 561 -75.82 -50.25 -7.66
N LEU A 562 -76.20 -49.00 -7.45
CA LEU A 562 -77.49 -48.57 -6.94
C LEU A 562 -78.34 -47.76 -7.95
N GLU A 563 -77.92 -47.67 -9.22
CA GLU A 563 -78.52 -46.81 -10.24
C GLU A 563 -80.05 -46.88 -10.29
N LYS A 564 -80.66 -48.09 -10.14
CA LYS A 564 -82.14 -48.31 -10.15
C LYS A 564 -82.84 -48.14 -8.80
N GLN A 565 -82.07 -47.92 -7.72
CA GLN A 565 -82.59 -47.80 -6.34
C GLN A 565 -82.48 -46.41 -5.77
N LEU A 566 -81.68 -45.54 -6.38
CA LEU A 566 -81.47 -44.16 -5.93
C LEU A 566 -82.58 -43.25 -6.53
N ASP A 567 -83.08 -42.34 -5.71
CA ASP A 567 -83.90 -41.24 -6.16
C ASP A 567 -83.07 -40.21 -6.95
N GLU A 568 -83.73 -39.39 -7.74
CA GLU A 568 -83.05 -38.35 -8.54
C GLU A 568 -82.13 -37.43 -7.71
N VAL A 569 -82.56 -37.07 -6.49
CA VAL A 569 -81.83 -36.20 -5.60
C VAL A 569 -80.51 -36.86 -5.09
N SER A 570 -80.57 -38.16 -4.80
CA SER A 570 -79.40 -38.93 -4.37
C SER A 570 -78.41 -39.16 -5.52
N GLN A 571 -78.89 -39.41 -6.73
CA GLN A 571 -78.03 -39.47 -7.93
C GLN A 571 -77.31 -38.14 -8.19
N GLU A 572 -78.05 -37.04 -8.10
CA GLU A 572 -77.50 -35.69 -8.28
C GLU A 572 -76.43 -35.34 -7.24
N ARG A 573 -76.61 -35.74 -5.96
CA ARG A 573 -75.63 -35.59 -4.89
C ARG A 573 -74.37 -36.39 -5.11
N LEU A 574 -74.49 -37.64 -5.57
CA LEU A 574 -73.31 -38.47 -5.88
C LEU A 574 -72.57 -37.94 -7.10
N HIS A 575 -73.27 -37.52 -8.13
CA HIS A 575 -72.62 -36.79 -9.25
C HIS A 575 -71.94 -35.48 -8.80
N ALA A 576 -72.52 -34.78 -7.84
CA ALA A 576 -71.88 -33.59 -7.27
C ALA A 576 -70.59 -33.93 -6.49
N LEU A 577 -70.59 -35.05 -5.73
CA LEU A 577 -69.36 -35.52 -5.03
C LEU A 577 -68.24 -35.92 -6.02
N GLU A 578 -68.64 -36.66 -7.09
CA GLU A 578 -67.72 -37.01 -8.17
C GLU A 578 -67.10 -35.77 -8.82
N ARG A 579 -67.93 -34.79 -9.19
CA ARG A 579 -67.42 -33.50 -9.72
C ARG A 579 -66.52 -32.73 -8.75
N LEU A 580 -66.83 -32.73 -7.45
CA LEU A 580 -66.02 -32.07 -6.44
C LEU A 580 -64.68 -32.76 -6.24
N ALA A 581 -64.68 -34.11 -6.17
CA ALA A 581 -63.44 -34.87 -6.00
C ALA A 581 -62.49 -34.67 -7.20
N LYS A 582 -63.01 -34.81 -8.44
CA LYS A 582 -62.23 -34.52 -9.66
C LYS A 582 -61.68 -33.10 -9.72
N ARG A 583 -62.47 -32.13 -9.27
CA ARG A 583 -62.05 -30.74 -9.22
C ARG A 583 -60.93 -30.52 -8.21
N MET A 584 -61.01 -31.10 -6.98
CA MET A 584 -59.98 -30.99 -5.97
C MET A 584 -58.68 -31.63 -6.46
N GLU A 585 -58.73 -32.79 -7.11
CA GLU A 585 -57.60 -33.43 -7.76
C GLU A 585 -56.95 -32.50 -8.79
N SER A 586 -57.73 -31.91 -9.69
CA SER A 586 -57.24 -30.95 -10.69
C SER A 586 -56.66 -29.67 -10.09
N LEU A 587 -57.19 -29.19 -8.94
CA LEU A 587 -56.60 -28.02 -8.21
C LEU A 587 -55.26 -28.34 -7.59
N ILE A 588 -55.12 -29.56 -7.02
CA ILE A 588 -53.85 -30.02 -6.42
C ILE A 588 -52.79 -30.20 -7.51
N ASP A 589 -53.16 -30.81 -8.67
CA ASP A 589 -52.27 -30.94 -9.82
C ASP A 589 -51.75 -29.58 -10.30
N SER A 590 -52.68 -28.65 -10.50
CA SER A 590 -52.33 -27.30 -10.96
C SER A 590 -51.48 -26.52 -9.94
N LEU A 591 -51.66 -26.77 -8.64
CA LEU A 591 -50.80 -26.17 -7.60
C LEU A 591 -49.39 -26.74 -7.63
N LEU A 592 -49.26 -28.06 -7.86
CA LEU A 592 -47.97 -28.72 -8.05
C LEU A 592 -47.22 -28.18 -9.27
N ASP A 593 -47.96 -28.04 -10.41
CA ASP A 593 -47.41 -27.51 -11.65
C ASP A 593 -46.93 -26.07 -11.47
N TYR A 594 -47.72 -25.24 -10.78
CA TYR A 594 -47.31 -23.88 -10.40
C TYR A 594 -46.03 -23.85 -9.53
N SER A 595 -45.89 -24.79 -8.57
CA SER A 595 -44.70 -24.95 -7.76
C SER A 595 -43.52 -25.40 -8.60
N ARG A 596 -43.69 -26.39 -9.49
CA ARG A 596 -42.62 -26.91 -10.37
C ARG A 596 -42.13 -25.89 -11.38
N VAL A 597 -43.04 -25.18 -12.06
CA VAL A 597 -42.68 -24.11 -13.01
C VAL A 597 -41.80 -23.04 -12.38
N GLY A 598 -41.92 -22.78 -11.08
CA GLY A 598 -41.09 -21.80 -10.38
C GLY A 598 -39.61 -22.20 -10.20
N ARG A 599 -39.22 -23.47 -10.40
CA ARG A 599 -37.97 -24.04 -9.82
C ARG A 599 -37.04 -24.77 -10.79
N GLN A 600 -37.56 -25.33 -11.89
CA GLN A 600 -36.69 -25.96 -12.89
C GLN A 600 -35.85 -24.91 -13.58
N MET A 601 -34.54 -25.13 -13.71
CA MET A 601 -33.74 -24.26 -14.57
C MET A 601 -34.35 -24.20 -15.97
N LEU A 602 -34.39 -23.00 -16.56
CA LEU A 602 -34.87 -22.84 -17.92
C LEU A 602 -33.89 -23.53 -18.86
N ASP A 603 -34.41 -24.42 -19.70
CA ASP A 603 -33.65 -25.03 -20.78
C ASP A 603 -33.88 -24.19 -22.06
N LEU A 604 -32.97 -23.18 -22.20
CA LEU A 604 -33.09 -22.18 -23.27
C LEU A 604 -32.44 -22.70 -24.56
N GLU A 605 -33.23 -23.00 -25.54
CA GLU A 605 -32.83 -23.41 -26.90
C GLU A 605 -33.47 -22.50 -27.96
N ASP A 606 -32.92 -22.50 -29.17
CA ASP A 606 -33.49 -21.76 -30.32
C ASP A 606 -34.68 -22.53 -30.86
N VAL A 607 -35.90 -22.08 -30.56
CA VAL A 607 -37.17 -22.74 -30.85
C VAL A 607 -37.89 -22.05 -32.00
N ASP A 608 -38.33 -22.80 -33.01
CA ASP A 608 -39.29 -22.33 -34.03
C ASP A 608 -40.69 -22.27 -33.40
N LEU A 609 -41.15 -21.04 -33.12
CA LEU A 609 -42.47 -20.84 -32.52
C LEU A 609 -43.62 -21.26 -33.40
N ASN A 610 -43.42 -21.51 -34.73
CA ASN A 610 -44.46 -22.07 -35.61
C ASN A 610 -44.69 -23.57 -35.35
N GLU A 611 -43.62 -24.33 -35.14
CA GLU A 611 -43.68 -25.74 -34.71
C GLU A 611 -44.36 -25.85 -33.35
N LEU A 612 -43.95 -25.02 -32.40
CA LEU A 612 -44.48 -24.99 -31.05
C LEU A 612 -45.99 -24.63 -31.04
N LEU A 613 -46.40 -23.67 -31.88
CA LEU A 613 -47.81 -23.33 -32.09
C LEU A 613 -48.59 -24.51 -32.67
N SER A 614 -48.03 -25.25 -33.63
CA SER A 614 -48.64 -26.43 -34.21
C SER A 614 -48.89 -27.51 -33.15
N GLU A 615 -47.91 -27.79 -32.28
CA GLU A 615 -48.08 -28.73 -31.16
C GLU A 615 -49.16 -28.27 -30.17
N ALA A 616 -49.18 -26.96 -29.79
CA ALA A 616 -50.22 -26.41 -28.92
C ALA A 616 -51.63 -26.54 -29.54
N LEU A 617 -51.73 -26.37 -30.85
CA LEU A 617 -53.01 -26.55 -31.62
C LEU A 617 -53.45 -28.01 -31.74
N GLU A 618 -52.54 -28.96 -31.85
CA GLU A 618 -52.81 -30.38 -31.76
C GLU A 618 -53.45 -30.77 -30.43
N LEU A 619 -52.86 -30.29 -29.29
CA LEU A 619 -53.42 -30.51 -27.96
C LEU A 619 -54.85 -29.95 -27.81
N LEU A 620 -55.21 -28.93 -28.57
CA LEU A 620 -56.52 -28.27 -28.54
C LEU A 620 -57.46 -28.71 -29.67
N SER A 621 -57.07 -29.69 -30.52
CA SER A 621 -57.73 -30.09 -31.73
C SER A 621 -59.19 -30.54 -31.51
N ALA A 622 -59.46 -31.37 -30.49
CA ALA A 622 -60.82 -31.85 -30.17
C ALA A 622 -61.77 -30.68 -29.82
N ARG A 623 -61.30 -29.74 -28.96
CA ARG A 623 -62.11 -28.55 -28.59
C ARG A 623 -62.30 -27.60 -29.75
N ARG A 624 -61.34 -27.49 -30.65
CA ARG A 624 -61.44 -26.66 -31.87
C ARG A 624 -62.44 -27.23 -32.83
N ALA A 625 -62.44 -28.56 -33.05
CA ALA A 625 -63.39 -29.26 -33.89
C ALA A 625 -64.86 -29.11 -33.41
N GLU A 626 -65.11 -29.21 -32.12
CA GLU A 626 -66.39 -29.00 -31.47
C GLU A 626 -66.93 -27.57 -31.61
N THR A 627 -65.99 -26.57 -31.63
CA THR A 627 -66.41 -25.17 -31.58
C THR A 627 -66.43 -24.46 -32.91
N GLY A 628 -65.79 -25.00 -33.94
CA GLY A 628 -65.74 -24.42 -35.29
C GLY A 628 -65.02 -23.07 -35.36
N ILE A 629 -64.11 -22.78 -34.42
CA ILE A 629 -63.48 -21.51 -34.32
C ILE A 629 -62.40 -21.32 -35.42
N GLU A 630 -62.37 -20.14 -36.04
CA GLU A 630 -61.42 -19.78 -37.08
C GLU A 630 -60.09 -19.39 -36.42
N LEU A 631 -58.94 -19.96 -36.86
CA LEU A 631 -57.60 -19.60 -36.42
C LEU A 631 -56.96 -18.67 -37.44
N ARG A 632 -56.33 -17.58 -36.98
CA ARG A 632 -55.68 -16.61 -37.83
C ARG A 632 -54.20 -16.44 -37.32
N VAL A 633 -53.24 -16.60 -38.24
CA VAL A 633 -51.84 -16.35 -38.04
C VAL A 633 -51.39 -15.40 -39.14
N PRO A 634 -51.40 -14.08 -38.91
CA PRO A 634 -51.19 -13.08 -39.97
C PRO A 634 -49.83 -13.18 -40.64
N ARG A 635 -48.78 -13.59 -39.88
CA ARG A 635 -47.43 -13.84 -40.38
C ARG A 635 -46.77 -14.97 -39.59
N PRO A 636 -45.78 -15.71 -40.18
CA PRO A 636 -45.03 -16.74 -39.45
C PRO A 636 -44.38 -16.16 -38.20
N LEU A 637 -44.41 -16.90 -37.08
CA LEU A 637 -43.77 -16.54 -35.84
C LEU A 637 -42.26 -16.66 -35.96
N PRO A 638 -41.49 -15.89 -35.20
CA PRO A 638 -40.02 -15.91 -35.23
C PRO A 638 -39.48 -17.15 -34.54
N ILE A 639 -38.18 -17.44 -34.78
CA ILE A 639 -37.38 -18.32 -33.95
C ILE A 639 -36.97 -17.49 -32.71
N LEU A 640 -37.13 -18.09 -31.53
CA LEU A 640 -36.83 -17.41 -30.27
C LEU A 640 -36.08 -18.36 -29.34
N ARG A 641 -35.09 -17.85 -28.64
CA ARG A 641 -34.38 -18.61 -27.61
C ARG A 641 -35.21 -18.65 -26.33
N CYS A 642 -35.81 -19.81 -26.04
CA CYS A 642 -36.71 -19.97 -24.92
C CYS A 642 -36.79 -21.44 -24.48
N ASP A 643 -37.46 -21.71 -23.36
CA ASP A 643 -37.82 -23.07 -22.93
C ASP A 643 -39.08 -23.53 -23.70
N ALA A 644 -38.88 -24.47 -24.61
CA ALA A 644 -39.93 -24.95 -25.52
C ALA A 644 -41.16 -25.50 -24.76
N ILE A 645 -40.95 -26.25 -23.69
CA ILE A 645 -42.04 -26.87 -22.91
C ILE A 645 -42.87 -25.78 -22.22
N GLN A 646 -42.22 -24.82 -21.60
CA GLN A 646 -42.90 -23.76 -20.87
C GLN A 646 -43.62 -22.79 -21.81
N VAL A 647 -43.01 -22.40 -22.93
CA VAL A 647 -43.66 -21.49 -23.92
C VAL A 647 -44.81 -22.18 -24.62
N ARG A 648 -44.73 -23.49 -24.89
CA ARG A 648 -45.87 -24.28 -25.38
C ARG A 648 -47.04 -24.22 -24.38
N GLU A 649 -46.75 -24.30 -23.08
CA GLU A 649 -47.78 -24.19 -22.04
C GLU A 649 -48.42 -22.79 -22.03
N VAL A 650 -47.65 -21.73 -22.25
CA VAL A 650 -48.18 -20.36 -22.42
C VAL A 650 -49.17 -20.30 -23.56
N LEU A 651 -48.76 -20.79 -24.76
CA LEU A 651 -49.64 -20.81 -25.95
C LEU A 651 -50.90 -21.64 -25.73
N THR A 652 -50.75 -22.85 -25.16
CA THR A 652 -51.88 -23.76 -24.90
C THR A 652 -52.89 -23.14 -23.94
N ASN A 653 -52.44 -22.47 -22.87
CA ASN A 653 -53.31 -21.81 -21.90
C ASN A 653 -54.03 -20.59 -22.51
N LEU A 654 -53.32 -19.72 -23.25
CA LEU A 654 -53.91 -18.52 -23.83
C LEU A 654 -54.89 -18.85 -24.94
N ILE A 655 -54.49 -19.74 -25.87
CA ILE A 655 -55.37 -20.20 -26.97
C ILE A 655 -56.54 -20.98 -26.40
N GLY A 656 -56.33 -21.86 -25.43
CA GLY A 656 -57.39 -22.61 -24.76
C GLY A 656 -58.44 -21.70 -24.10
N ASN A 657 -57.99 -20.58 -23.48
CA ASN A 657 -58.91 -19.58 -22.95
C ASN A 657 -59.70 -18.85 -24.03
N ALA A 658 -59.07 -18.48 -25.16
CA ALA A 658 -59.70 -17.83 -26.28
C ALA A 658 -60.80 -18.72 -26.90
N ILE A 659 -60.52 -20.02 -27.07
CA ILE A 659 -61.51 -21.00 -27.56
C ILE A 659 -62.69 -21.15 -26.58
N LYS A 660 -62.40 -21.15 -25.29
CA LYS A 660 -63.36 -21.38 -24.22
C LYS A 660 -64.35 -20.23 -24.02
N TYR A 661 -63.88 -18.98 -24.05
CA TYR A 661 -64.65 -17.78 -23.72
C TYR A 661 -65.22 -17.08 -25.01
N ARG A 662 -65.50 -17.83 -26.03
CA ARG A 662 -66.08 -17.32 -27.28
C ARG A 662 -67.47 -16.70 -27.12
N SER A 663 -67.84 -15.77 -28.02
CA SER A 663 -69.17 -15.18 -28.12
C SER A 663 -69.84 -15.60 -29.41
N GLY A 664 -70.90 -16.46 -29.34
CA GLY A 664 -71.66 -16.90 -30.50
C GLY A 664 -70.96 -17.97 -31.36
N SER A 665 -71.52 -18.17 -32.60
CA SER A 665 -71.10 -19.25 -33.53
C SER A 665 -69.92 -18.85 -34.45
N ALA A 666 -69.60 -17.59 -34.62
CA ALA A 666 -68.52 -17.08 -35.49
C ALA A 666 -67.34 -16.59 -34.70
N GLY A 667 -66.69 -17.45 -33.86
CA GLY A 667 -65.49 -17.13 -33.08
C GLY A 667 -64.22 -17.24 -33.90
N TRP A 668 -63.25 -16.35 -33.65
CA TRP A 668 -61.93 -16.45 -34.20
C TRP A 668 -60.87 -16.16 -33.11
N VAL A 669 -59.67 -16.74 -33.28
CA VAL A 669 -58.48 -16.50 -32.46
C VAL A 669 -57.35 -16.14 -33.39
N GLU A 670 -56.69 -15.04 -33.12
CA GLU A 670 -55.52 -14.56 -33.86
C GLU A 670 -54.29 -14.62 -32.98
N ILE A 671 -53.25 -15.25 -33.48
CA ILE A 671 -51.96 -15.37 -32.81
C ILE A 671 -50.92 -14.67 -33.69
N GLY A 672 -50.14 -13.78 -33.09
CA GLY A 672 -49.12 -13.03 -33.81
C GLY A 672 -48.12 -12.36 -32.91
N PHE A 673 -47.28 -11.52 -33.51
CA PHE A 673 -46.30 -10.69 -32.80
C PHE A 673 -46.21 -9.32 -33.45
N LEU A 674 -45.74 -8.34 -32.66
CA LEU A 674 -45.39 -7.00 -33.09
C LEU A 674 -43.86 -6.86 -32.91
N ALA A 675 -43.16 -6.46 -33.98
CA ALA A 675 -41.72 -6.24 -33.95
C ALA A 675 -41.43 -4.73 -33.90
N PRO A 676 -40.27 -4.31 -33.37
CA PRO A 676 -39.81 -2.93 -33.46
C PRO A 676 -39.85 -2.42 -34.91
N GLY A 677 -40.50 -1.26 -35.14
CA GLY A 677 -40.79 -0.70 -36.47
C GLY A 677 -42.17 -1.04 -37.05
N ASP A 678 -42.95 -1.92 -36.43
CA ASP A 678 -44.39 -2.08 -36.77
C ASP A 678 -45.16 -0.87 -36.18
N PRO A 679 -46.07 -0.23 -36.93
CA PRO A 679 -46.81 0.94 -36.41
C PRO A 679 -47.58 0.69 -35.12
N ALA A 680 -48.13 -0.51 -34.93
CA ALA A 680 -48.82 -0.91 -33.71
C ALA A 680 -47.83 -1.16 -32.54
N HIS A 681 -46.62 -1.60 -32.82
CA HIS A 681 -45.54 -1.73 -31.82
C HIS A 681 -45.08 -0.35 -31.35
N ASP A 682 -44.80 0.58 -32.28
CA ASP A 682 -44.28 1.89 -31.97
C ASP A 682 -45.29 2.74 -31.16
N GLU A 683 -46.62 2.59 -31.43
CA GLU A 683 -47.66 3.21 -30.60
C GLU A 683 -47.65 2.65 -29.16
N MET A 684 -47.37 1.35 -28.99
CA MET A 684 -47.33 0.67 -27.69
C MET A 684 -46.04 1.01 -26.94
N ALA A 685 -44.89 1.01 -27.61
CA ALA A 685 -43.59 1.40 -27.08
C ALA A 685 -43.57 2.88 -26.65
N GLY A 686 -44.28 3.75 -27.31
CA GLY A 686 -44.45 5.16 -26.92
C GLY A 686 -45.11 5.36 -25.54
N ARG A 687 -45.75 4.33 -25.00
CA ARG A 687 -46.35 4.32 -23.65
C ARG A 687 -45.44 3.74 -22.57
N THR A 688 -44.40 2.98 -22.96
CA THR A 688 -43.49 2.28 -22.02
C THR A 688 -42.13 2.10 -22.67
N GLU A 689 -41.12 2.87 -22.23
CA GLU A 689 -39.75 2.85 -22.80
C GLU A 689 -39.10 1.43 -22.80
N GLN A 690 -39.51 0.55 -21.88
CA GLN A 690 -39.00 -0.81 -21.76
C GLN A 690 -39.35 -1.71 -22.97
N LEU A 691 -40.38 -1.38 -23.73
CA LEU A 691 -40.83 -2.20 -24.86
C LEU A 691 -40.19 -1.81 -26.21
N ALA A 692 -39.40 -0.73 -26.24
CA ALA A 692 -38.91 -0.15 -27.49
C ALA A 692 -38.11 -1.10 -28.40
N ASN A 693 -37.45 -2.10 -27.82
CA ASN A 693 -36.58 -3.05 -28.53
C ASN A 693 -37.05 -4.51 -28.42
N GLU A 694 -38.24 -4.76 -27.87
CA GLU A 694 -38.71 -6.12 -27.57
C GLU A 694 -39.77 -6.59 -28.60
N ILE A 695 -39.77 -7.90 -28.89
CA ILE A 695 -40.86 -8.52 -29.64
C ILE A 695 -42.03 -8.74 -28.68
N VAL A 696 -43.18 -8.19 -28.99
CA VAL A 696 -44.43 -8.36 -28.26
C VAL A 696 -45.32 -9.39 -28.94
N PHE A 697 -45.46 -10.55 -28.31
CA PHE A 697 -46.40 -11.59 -28.78
C PHE A 697 -47.80 -11.28 -28.31
N TYR A 698 -48.82 -11.69 -29.11
CA TYR A 698 -50.21 -11.55 -28.71
C TYR A 698 -51.11 -12.75 -29.11
N VAL A 699 -52.10 -12.99 -28.26
CA VAL A 699 -53.23 -13.90 -28.57
C VAL A 699 -54.51 -13.08 -28.40
N ARG A 700 -55.23 -12.92 -29.50
CA ARG A 700 -56.43 -12.09 -29.60
C ARG A 700 -57.63 -12.92 -29.91
N ASP A 701 -58.74 -12.65 -29.25
CA ASP A 701 -60.03 -13.30 -29.46
C ASP A 701 -61.17 -12.27 -29.66
N ASN A 702 -62.26 -12.69 -30.28
CA ASN A 702 -63.52 -11.94 -30.36
C ASN A 702 -64.58 -12.48 -29.40
N GLY A 703 -64.13 -12.94 -28.21
CA GLY A 703 -65.01 -13.55 -27.23
C GLY A 703 -65.77 -12.53 -26.35
N ILE A 704 -66.19 -12.97 -25.17
CA ILE A 704 -67.05 -12.19 -24.24
C ILE A 704 -66.40 -10.99 -23.67
N GLY A 705 -65.06 -10.88 -23.72
CA GLY A 705 -64.28 -9.82 -23.13
C GLY A 705 -64.27 -9.79 -21.59
N ILE A 706 -63.45 -8.94 -21.02
CA ILE A 706 -63.21 -8.81 -19.58
C ILE A 706 -63.49 -7.37 -19.13
N ARG A 707 -64.20 -7.21 -18.02
CA ARG A 707 -64.44 -5.85 -17.45
C ARG A 707 -63.15 -5.28 -16.85
N GLU A 708 -62.90 -4.00 -17.04
CA GLU A 708 -61.70 -3.30 -16.60
C GLU A 708 -61.31 -3.60 -15.14
N ARG A 709 -62.25 -3.56 -14.20
CA ARG A 709 -62.04 -3.87 -12.76
C ARG A 709 -61.49 -5.27 -12.48
N HIS A 710 -61.46 -6.16 -13.47
CA HIS A 710 -61.04 -7.56 -13.37
C HIS A 710 -59.70 -7.84 -14.05
N LEU A 711 -59.18 -6.95 -14.88
CA LEU A 711 -57.95 -7.15 -15.67
C LEU A 711 -56.73 -7.56 -14.82
N GLN A 712 -56.53 -6.93 -13.67
CA GLN A 712 -55.47 -7.32 -12.77
C GLN A 712 -55.75 -8.59 -11.97
N ARG A 713 -57.02 -8.92 -11.75
CA ARG A 713 -57.44 -10.04 -10.91
C ARG A 713 -57.40 -11.40 -11.60
N ILE A 714 -57.34 -11.44 -12.93
CA ILE A 714 -57.33 -12.70 -13.71
C ILE A 714 -56.02 -13.47 -13.55
N PHE A 715 -54.94 -12.81 -13.13
CA PHE A 715 -53.63 -13.42 -12.89
C PHE A 715 -53.45 -13.89 -11.43
N VAL A 716 -54.48 -13.71 -10.59
CA VAL A 716 -54.44 -14.14 -9.17
C VAL A 716 -54.89 -15.58 -9.05
N LEU A 717 -54.17 -16.38 -8.29
CA LEU A 717 -54.40 -17.81 -8.08
C LEU A 717 -55.87 -18.11 -7.69
N PHE A 718 -56.49 -19.12 -8.30
CA PHE A 718 -57.87 -19.58 -8.03
C PHE A 718 -58.96 -18.54 -8.30
N LYS A 719 -58.69 -17.41 -8.91
CA LYS A 719 -59.71 -16.40 -9.26
C LYS A 719 -60.36 -16.70 -10.60
N ARG A 720 -61.68 -16.67 -10.60
CA ARG A 720 -62.52 -16.83 -11.80
C ARG A 720 -63.54 -15.69 -11.89
N LEU A 721 -63.92 -15.31 -13.11
CA LEU A 721 -64.84 -14.21 -13.35
C LEU A 721 -66.28 -14.68 -13.62
N HIS A 722 -66.47 -15.93 -14.02
CA HIS A 722 -67.75 -16.52 -14.40
C HIS A 722 -68.13 -17.69 -13.49
N GLY A 723 -69.41 -18.02 -13.42
CA GLY A 723 -69.99 -19.08 -12.62
C GLY A 723 -69.44 -20.48 -12.94
N ARG A 724 -69.83 -21.46 -12.11
CA ARG A 724 -69.30 -22.84 -12.21
C ARG A 724 -69.66 -23.56 -13.48
N ASP A 725 -70.85 -23.30 -13.99
CA ASP A 725 -71.40 -23.99 -15.14
C ASP A 725 -71.33 -23.19 -16.45
N ASP A 726 -70.84 -21.94 -16.36
CA ASP A 726 -70.64 -21.12 -17.52
C ASP A 726 -69.31 -21.50 -18.22
N TYR A 727 -69.35 -21.68 -19.51
CA TYR A 727 -68.16 -21.87 -20.37
C TYR A 727 -67.27 -23.10 -20.04
N GLY A 728 -67.84 -24.22 -19.54
CA GLY A 728 -67.10 -25.50 -19.42
C GLY A 728 -66.06 -25.65 -18.34
N GLY A 729 -66.17 -24.93 -17.24
CA GLY A 729 -65.30 -25.12 -16.03
C GLY A 729 -63.86 -24.58 -16.16
N GLY A 730 -63.01 -24.86 -15.20
CA GLY A 730 -61.55 -24.51 -15.17
C GLY A 730 -61.04 -24.25 -13.79
N THR A 731 -59.73 -24.45 -13.55
CA THR A 731 -59.08 -24.35 -12.23
C THR A 731 -58.85 -22.91 -11.78
N GLY A 732 -58.72 -21.93 -12.67
CA GLY A 732 -58.38 -20.56 -12.38
C GLY A 732 -56.86 -20.36 -12.09
N ILE A 733 -56.02 -21.30 -12.56
CA ILE A 733 -54.57 -21.29 -12.35
C ILE A 733 -53.80 -21.03 -13.66
N GLY A 734 -54.38 -21.38 -14.82
CA GLY A 734 -53.68 -21.30 -16.12
C GLY A 734 -53.06 -19.93 -16.43
N LEU A 735 -53.80 -18.84 -16.19
CA LEU A 735 -53.22 -17.47 -16.38
C LEU A 735 -52.17 -17.12 -15.38
N THR A 736 -52.20 -17.67 -14.18
CA THR A 736 -51.16 -17.48 -13.16
C THR A 736 -49.89 -18.24 -13.55
N ILE A 737 -50.01 -19.44 -14.12
CA ILE A 737 -48.88 -20.21 -14.69
C ILE A 737 -48.27 -19.43 -15.86
N VAL A 738 -49.10 -18.93 -16.79
CA VAL A 738 -48.63 -18.11 -17.90
C VAL A 738 -47.80 -16.91 -17.40
N LYS A 739 -48.32 -16.18 -16.43
CA LYS A 739 -47.62 -15.05 -15.83
C LYS A 739 -46.27 -15.48 -15.25
N LYS A 740 -46.23 -16.57 -14.50
CA LYS A 740 -45.01 -17.11 -13.90
C LYS A 740 -43.97 -17.53 -14.93
N ILE A 741 -44.38 -18.18 -16.01
CA ILE A 741 -43.50 -18.59 -17.11
C ILE A 741 -42.89 -17.35 -17.79
N VAL A 742 -43.73 -16.38 -18.13
CA VAL A 742 -43.31 -15.14 -18.80
C VAL A 742 -42.33 -14.36 -17.93
N GLU A 743 -42.64 -14.20 -16.63
CA GLU A 743 -41.75 -13.53 -15.68
C GLU A 743 -40.40 -14.25 -15.53
N ARG A 744 -40.40 -15.58 -15.58
CA ARG A 744 -39.14 -16.37 -15.54
C ARG A 744 -38.27 -16.20 -16.79
N HIS A 745 -38.91 -15.98 -17.94
CA HIS A 745 -38.20 -15.60 -19.17
C HIS A 745 -37.84 -14.11 -19.21
N GLY A 746 -37.92 -13.39 -18.07
CA GLY A 746 -37.61 -11.96 -18.01
C GLY A 746 -38.63 -11.04 -18.63
N GLY A 747 -39.73 -11.58 -19.15
CA GLY A 747 -40.75 -10.84 -19.87
C GLY A 747 -41.90 -10.33 -18.98
N GLN A 748 -42.87 -9.68 -19.61
CA GLN A 748 -44.08 -9.15 -18.99
C GLN A 748 -45.31 -9.66 -19.71
N ILE A 749 -46.45 -9.80 -19.01
CA ILE A 749 -47.75 -10.14 -19.58
C ILE A 749 -48.81 -9.13 -19.14
N TRP A 750 -49.67 -8.70 -20.10
CA TRP A 750 -50.82 -7.84 -19.85
C TRP A 750 -51.97 -8.16 -20.79
N VAL A 751 -53.12 -7.50 -20.62
CA VAL A 751 -54.30 -7.75 -21.39
C VAL A 751 -55.06 -6.46 -21.65
N ASP A 752 -55.51 -6.30 -22.91
CA ASP A 752 -56.46 -5.30 -23.33
C ASP A 752 -57.79 -6.02 -23.68
N SER A 753 -58.88 -5.59 -23.08
CA SER A 753 -60.17 -6.25 -23.30
C SER A 753 -61.35 -5.29 -23.06
N THR A 754 -62.35 -5.46 -23.91
CA THR A 754 -63.60 -4.74 -23.82
C THR A 754 -64.77 -5.75 -23.79
N PRO A 755 -65.68 -5.65 -22.82
CA PRO A 755 -66.82 -6.52 -22.73
C PRO A 755 -67.63 -6.59 -24.03
N GLY A 756 -67.86 -7.82 -24.57
CA GLY A 756 -68.56 -8.07 -25.82
C GLY A 756 -67.76 -7.88 -27.11
N GLN A 757 -66.51 -7.44 -27.03
CA GLN A 757 -65.63 -7.24 -28.21
C GLN A 757 -64.43 -8.20 -28.24
N GLY A 758 -64.18 -8.96 -27.16
CA GLY A 758 -63.05 -9.89 -27.02
C GLY A 758 -61.90 -9.38 -26.15
N SER A 759 -60.80 -10.12 -26.14
CA SER A 759 -59.61 -9.84 -25.38
C SER A 759 -58.33 -10.01 -26.22
N THR A 760 -57.30 -9.25 -25.92
CA THR A 760 -55.98 -9.43 -26.47
C THR A 760 -54.99 -9.54 -25.30
N PHE A 761 -54.39 -10.73 -25.18
CA PHE A 761 -53.30 -10.96 -24.22
C PHE A 761 -52.00 -10.68 -24.94
N TYR A 762 -51.18 -9.82 -24.37
CA TYR A 762 -49.83 -9.48 -24.82
C TYR A 762 -48.79 -10.02 -23.86
N PHE A 763 -47.67 -10.51 -24.39
CA PHE A 763 -46.53 -10.90 -23.55
C PHE A 763 -45.22 -10.72 -24.29
N THR A 764 -44.12 -10.52 -23.51
CA THR A 764 -42.76 -10.50 -24.02
C THR A 764 -41.98 -11.67 -23.44
N LEU A 765 -40.92 -12.10 -24.15
CA LEU A 765 -39.98 -13.12 -23.70
C LEU A 765 -38.60 -12.61 -24.08
N HIS A 766 -37.69 -12.45 -23.08
CA HIS A 766 -36.34 -12.02 -23.35
C HIS A 766 -35.48 -13.19 -23.82
N SER A 767 -34.66 -12.96 -24.87
CA SER A 767 -33.75 -13.96 -25.43
C SER A 767 -32.42 -14.04 -24.69
N GLU A 768 -32.10 -13.08 -23.80
CA GLU A 768 -30.89 -13.05 -23.02
C GLU A 768 -31.22 -12.89 -21.52
N GLY A 769 -30.95 -13.94 -20.78
CA GLY A 769 -31.00 -13.87 -19.31
C GLY A 769 -29.85 -13.04 -18.75
N ASN A 770 -30.07 -11.77 -18.50
CA ASN A 770 -29.26 -11.02 -17.56
C ASN A 770 -29.77 -11.31 -16.14
N TRP A 771 -29.09 -12.19 -15.44
CA TRP A 771 -29.24 -12.43 -14.01
C TRP A 771 -28.02 -11.89 -13.29
#